data_a106090a9711a9165593d217ef246999
#
_entry.id   a106090a9711a9165593d217ef246999
#
_cell.length_a   1.000
_cell.length_b   1.000
_cell.length_c   1.000
_cell.angle_alpha   90.00
_cell.angle_beta   90.00
_cell.angle_gamma   90.00
#
_symmetry.space_group_name_H-M   'P 1'
#
loop_
_entity.id
_entity.type
_entity.pdbx_description
1 polymer ?
#
loop_
_entity_poly.entity_id
_entity_poly.type
_entity_poly.pdbx_seq_one_letter_code
_entity_poly.pdbx_strand_id
1 'polypeptide(L)'
;SVGYHNIAGKADFLAGYTGGVYLFEVAFCGALWSILAGAAIYLHNMNNTALPGEAKQPIFLLSVDEVSAFFQTSVRECLEFFYSFYSGSEKVILFVSFLIGALLVGLTWRGVGRGDARKGRWATILIFASSVVLFFTSNPLIGPVSQIKAIQQSYAQITEEFTRQRQLRSERGGISATKAEQGELYIIVLGESSNKRHWSAWGYVRNTTPWTMSLRQDKNTIFFENAYSSYCHTVPSLIKALTKSNQYNEIAEFNAPSLMEVSRAAGFNVVWLSNQDKITLLDNPLTVLSLDANQTKFTTRSRFSSDADLFPLLDQTLASLDYTKNNLVILHTIGSHFDYSRRIPHGFQPEFPRKEEFLGNWARDGAFLDDVLDPYDRTVRFTDEFLRAVHERMEKTPAKVRLLCYAADHGEDVFGRRFHNAASFTYDMARIPMFIQFSPAYAEKYAVSVNMLRERRTAPFTLDLFYNAMLSLMAVYSVENDSQYDILSPNYAISWENAVTMKADKTLDSRFYATSEARLLRDDPLVVERENLKHLQKVCPDKLLAAIHCDALGAAQQVLTDGFRGLEVNINAPDMRIGHAPELVYDMALDEFLSRIDLNKVDILWLDMKNVRDEDIDSLLKNLNELDKYYNLKNRTIVESSFVTSNMKKISRYGWNTCYYLAVKRWSGDNYTFGLSSQFESIIKNMAQKDDQKLCALAHEISDAIRQQESKSFSFWGYAYPFVKKYVEPLLDDSITYNVFAIPGAEIMSSRNMHNFNSNPVMRDPRVRVILVSGDTNFVISDPSAPPA
;
A
#
# COMPACT_ATOMS: atom_id res chain seq x y z
N SER A 1 -33.83 71.61 -14.09
CA SER A 1 -34.43 70.30 -13.80
C SER A 1 -33.61 69.07 -14.37
N VAL A 2 -32.60 69.35 -15.20
CA VAL A 2 -31.75 68.29 -15.83
C VAL A 2 -30.58 67.88 -14.92
N GLY A 3 -30.19 68.69 -13.95
CA GLY A 3 -29.06 68.41 -13.05
C GLY A 3 -29.37 67.43 -11.91
N TYR A 4 -30.61 67.34 -11.47
CA TYR A 4 -31.00 66.50 -10.34
C TYR A 4 -31.15 65.01 -10.68
N HIS A 5 -31.57 64.69 -11.91
CA HIS A 5 -31.67 63.30 -12.36
C HIS A 5 -30.31 62.61 -12.54
N ASN A 6 -29.27 63.36 -12.82
CA ASN A 6 -27.93 62.77 -13.04
C ASN A 6 -27.16 62.47 -11.75
N ILE A 7 -27.55 63.08 -10.62
CA ILE A 7 -26.96 62.82 -9.30
C ILE A 7 -27.63 61.63 -8.61
N ALA A 8 -28.94 61.48 -8.77
CA ALA A 8 -29.68 60.35 -8.26
C ALA A 8 -29.24 59.02 -8.96
N GLY A 9 -29.12 59.00 -10.28
CA GLY A 9 -28.65 57.83 -11.03
C GLY A 9 -27.19 57.42 -10.73
N LYS A 10 -26.30 58.39 -10.38
CA LYS A 10 -24.94 58.07 -9.92
C LYS A 10 -24.91 57.55 -8.49
N ALA A 11 -25.83 58.00 -7.61
CA ALA A 11 -25.93 57.52 -6.26
C ALA A 11 -26.48 56.09 -6.22
N ASP A 12 -27.49 55.77 -7.04
CA ASP A 12 -28.05 54.42 -7.19
C ASP A 12 -27.05 53.44 -7.82
N PHE A 13 -26.26 53.85 -8.80
CA PHE A 13 -25.19 53.07 -9.39
C PHE A 13 -24.06 52.79 -8.41
N LEU A 14 -23.64 53.77 -7.61
CA LEU A 14 -22.63 53.62 -6.56
C LEU A 14 -23.16 52.76 -5.42
N ALA A 15 -24.41 52.84 -5.05
CA ALA A 15 -25.05 52.00 -4.05
C ALA A 15 -25.15 50.52 -4.51
N GLY A 16 -25.51 50.31 -5.78
CA GLY A 16 -25.52 48.97 -6.39
C GLY A 16 -24.14 48.36 -6.54
N TYR A 17 -23.14 49.16 -6.91
CA TYR A 17 -21.75 48.73 -7.04
C TYR A 17 -21.13 48.36 -5.69
N THR A 18 -21.35 49.21 -4.64
CA THR A 18 -20.89 48.93 -3.27
C THR A 18 -21.62 47.72 -2.66
N GLY A 19 -22.90 47.54 -2.94
CA GLY A 19 -23.65 46.34 -2.52
C GLY A 19 -23.15 45.05 -3.16
N GLY A 20 -22.81 45.12 -4.46
CA GLY A 20 -22.25 43.96 -5.20
C GLY A 20 -20.85 43.57 -4.69
N VAL A 21 -19.97 44.54 -4.50
CA VAL A 21 -18.63 44.27 -3.92
C VAL A 21 -18.74 43.69 -2.51
N TYR A 22 -19.66 44.19 -1.72
CA TYR A 22 -19.91 43.69 -0.37
C TYR A 22 -20.44 42.26 -0.33
N LEU A 23 -21.40 41.93 -1.16
CA LEU A 23 -21.88 40.55 -1.29
C LEU A 23 -20.78 39.59 -1.72
N PHE A 24 -19.90 40.04 -2.58
CA PHE A 24 -18.71 39.29 -3.00
C PHE A 24 -17.74 39.08 -1.83
N GLU A 25 -17.44 40.14 -1.04
CA GLU A 25 -16.57 40.06 0.14
C GLU A 25 -17.15 39.12 1.21
N VAL A 26 -18.47 39.19 1.49
CA VAL A 26 -19.16 38.29 2.45
C VAL A 26 -19.06 36.83 1.98
N ALA A 27 -19.35 36.58 0.71
CA ALA A 27 -19.27 35.24 0.15
C ALA A 27 -17.83 34.71 0.16
N PHE A 28 -16.85 35.56 -0.18
CA PHE A 28 -15.43 35.21 -0.19
C PHE A 28 -14.91 34.90 1.20
N CYS A 29 -15.22 35.73 2.22
CA CYS A 29 -14.82 35.48 3.61
C CYS A 29 -15.47 34.20 4.17
N GLY A 30 -16.76 33.98 3.86
CA GLY A 30 -17.46 32.76 4.26
C GLY A 30 -16.83 31.49 3.63
N ALA A 31 -16.51 31.56 2.33
CA ALA A 31 -15.85 30.48 1.64
C ALA A 31 -14.44 30.22 2.21
N LEU A 32 -13.68 31.27 2.47
CA LEU A 32 -12.34 31.17 3.07
C LEU A 32 -12.39 30.52 4.45
N TRP A 33 -13.33 30.92 5.31
CA TRP A 33 -13.55 30.28 6.63
C TRP A 33 -13.94 28.79 6.51
N SER A 34 -14.75 28.43 5.54
CA SER A 34 -15.13 27.04 5.32
C SER A 34 -13.94 26.20 4.83
N ILE A 35 -13.11 26.74 3.97
CA ILE A 35 -11.86 26.09 3.50
C ILE A 35 -10.92 25.86 4.67
N LEU A 36 -10.73 26.88 5.55
CA LEU A 36 -9.85 26.77 6.71
C LEU A 36 -10.35 25.77 7.76
N ALA A 37 -11.66 25.78 8.04
CA ALA A 37 -12.27 24.80 8.94
C ALA A 37 -12.17 23.39 8.34
N GLY A 38 -12.39 23.25 7.03
CA GLY A 38 -12.21 21.99 6.31
C GLY A 38 -10.78 21.45 6.40
N ALA A 39 -9.78 22.31 6.15
CA ALA A 39 -8.39 21.92 6.28
C ALA A 39 -8.03 21.50 7.72
N ALA A 40 -8.53 22.20 8.73
CA ALA A 40 -8.30 21.86 10.14
C ALA A 40 -8.95 20.52 10.53
N ILE A 41 -10.16 20.23 10.04
CA ILE A 41 -10.85 18.94 10.25
C ILE A 41 -10.09 17.82 9.52
N TYR A 42 -9.68 18.07 8.29
CA TYR A 42 -8.89 17.11 7.50
C TYR A 42 -7.61 16.71 8.24
N LEU A 43 -6.84 17.70 8.71
CA LEU A 43 -5.59 17.47 9.45
C LEU A 43 -5.84 16.80 10.81
N HIS A 44 -6.97 17.12 11.48
CA HIS A 44 -7.37 16.46 12.71
C HIS A 44 -7.67 14.97 12.46
N ASN A 45 -8.39 14.65 11.40
CA ASN A 45 -8.72 13.28 11.03
C ASN A 45 -7.46 12.50 10.63
N MET A 46 -6.56 13.10 9.86
CA MET A 46 -5.24 12.53 9.52
C MET A 46 -4.41 12.21 10.77
N ASN A 47 -4.37 13.12 11.76
CA ASN A 47 -3.65 12.88 13.01
C ASN A 47 -4.29 11.78 13.89
N ASN A 48 -5.61 11.60 13.81
CA ASN A 48 -6.29 10.54 14.55
C ASN A 48 -6.11 9.15 13.92
N THR A 49 -5.71 9.09 12.64
CA THR A 49 -5.36 7.84 11.96
C THR A 49 -3.88 7.44 12.17
N ALA A 50 -3.07 8.31 12.78
CA ALA A 50 -1.70 7.98 13.12
C ALA A 50 -1.65 6.82 14.14
N LEU A 51 -0.77 5.86 13.88
CA LEU A 51 -0.62 4.68 14.72
C LEU A 51 0.02 5.02 16.07
N PRO A 52 -0.24 4.23 17.12
CA PRO A 52 0.44 4.40 18.39
C PRO A 52 1.97 4.28 18.20
N GLY A 53 2.72 5.32 18.58
CA GLY A 53 4.17 5.38 18.46
C GLY A 53 4.71 6.18 17.27
N GLU A 54 3.87 6.61 16.34
CA GLU A 54 4.28 7.56 15.30
C GLU A 54 4.23 9.00 15.84
N ALA A 55 5.25 9.79 15.49
CA ALA A 55 5.23 11.23 15.78
C ALA A 55 4.05 11.86 15.03
N LYS A 56 3.10 12.44 15.78
CA LYS A 56 1.99 13.19 15.18
C LYS A 56 2.58 14.31 14.35
N GLN A 57 2.23 14.37 13.08
CA GLN A 57 2.64 15.46 12.21
C GLN A 57 2.09 16.79 12.75
N PRO A 58 2.84 17.88 12.67
CA PRO A 58 2.32 19.20 13.07
C PRO A 58 1.10 19.52 12.21
N ILE A 59 0.02 19.93 12.86
CA ILE A 59 -1.36 20.10 12.35
C ILE A 59 -1.47 21.03 11.11
N PHE A 60 -0.37 21.64 10.63
CA PHE A 60 -0.41 22.74 9.68
C PHE A 60 0.56 22.67 8.50
N LEU A 61 1.13 21.50 8.19
CA LEU A 61 2.04 21.36 7.03
C LEU A 61 1.42 20.47 5.96
N LEU A 62 0.79 21.07 4.96
CA LEU A 62 0.58 20.42 3.67
C LEU A 62 1.94 20.29 2.98
N SER A 63 2.30 19.10 2.55
CA SER A 63 3.50 18.89 1.74
C SER A 63 3.34 19.50 0.34
N VAL A 64 4.45 19.73 -0.35
CA VAL A 64 4.43 20.17 -1.76
C VAL A 64 3.67 19.18 -2.62
N ASP A 65 3.78 17.88 -2.31
CA ASP A 65 3.13 16.81 -3.05
C ASP A 65 1.61 16.81 -2.85
N GLU A 66 1.10 17.04 -1.62
CA GLU A 66 -0.34 17.18 -1.35
C GLU A 66 -0.94 18.38 -2.07
N VAL A 67 -0.24 19.50 -2.07
CA VAL A 67 -0.65 20.70 -2.81
C VAL A 67 -0.62 20.42 -4.31
N SER A 68 0.40 19.73 -4.80
CA SER A 68 0.52 19.33 -6.20
C SER A 68 -0.63 18.40 -6.61
N ALA A 69 -0.94 17.38 -5.81
CA ALA A 69 -2.05 16.47 -6.04
C ALA A 69 -3.39 17.21 -6.11
N PHE A 70 -3.64 18.17 -5.18
CA PHE A 70 -4.85 19.00 -5.20
C PHE A 70 -5.03 19.75 -6.53
N PHE A 71 -3.93 20.29 -7.08
CA PHE A 71 -4.00 21.04 -8.37
C PHE A 71 -4.08 20.14 -9.60
N GLN A 72 -3.68 18.89 -9.51
CA GLN A 72 -3.87 17.88 -10.55
C GLN A 72 -5.31 17.33 -10.57
N THR A 73 -6.05 17.58 -9.50
CA THR A 73 -7.41 17.08 -9.29
C THR A 73 -8.44 17.98 -9.99
N SER A 74 -9.44 17.41 -10.63
CA SER A 74 -10.53 18.18 -11.24
C SER A 74 -11.41 18.83 -10.17
N VAL A 75 -12.12 19.93 -10.51
CA VAL A 75 -13.10 20.55 -9.61
C VAL A 75 -14.14 19.53 -9.14
N ARG A 76 -14.47 18.56 -9.98
CA ARG A 76 -15.41 17.49 -9.67
C ARG A 76 -14.84 16.58 -8.60
N GLU A 77 -13.61 16.13 -8.75
CA GLU A 77 -12.93 15.28 -7.77
C GLU A 77 -12.75 16.00 -6.44
N CYS A 78 -12.43 17.29 -6.46
CA CYS A 78 -12.43 18.11 -5.23
C CYS A 78 -13.78 18.10 -4.51
N LEU A 79 -14.89 18.22 -5.27
CA LEU A 79 -16.23 18.14 -4.69
C LEU A 79 -16.58 16.73 -4.22
N GLU A 80 -16.20 15.70 -4.97
CA GLU A 80 -16.38 14.30 -4.56
C GLU A 80 -15.64 14.03 -3.25
N PHE A 81 -14.37 14.45 -3.14
CA PHE A 81 -13.58 14.38 -1.93
C PHE A 81 -14.28 15.09 -0.76
N PHE A 82 -14.74 16.34 -0.95
CA PHE A 82 -15.48 17.07 0.08
C PHE A 82 -16.73 16.34 0.55
N TYR A 83 -17.50 15.76 -0.37
CA TYR A 83 -18.73 15.04 -0.01
C TYR A 83 -18.51 13.71 0.69
N SER A 84 -17.40 13.04 0.41
CA SER A 84 -17.14 11.69 0.88
C SER A 84 -16.26 11.67 2.11
N PHE A 85 -15.26 12.57 2.17
CA PHE A 85 -14.29 12.62 3.26
C PHE A 85 -14.87 13.22 4.55
N TYR A 86 -15.76 14.19 4.42
CA TYR A 86 -16.37 14.81 5.59
C TYR A 86 -17.67 14.11 6.00
N SER A 87 -17.76 13.70 7.28
CA SER A 87 -18.97 13.15 7.88
C SER A 87 -20.13 14.16 7.86
N GLY A 88 -21.36 13.69 8.11
CA GLY A 88 -22.52 14.57 8.18
C GLY A 88 -22.36 15.68 9.23
N SER A 89 -21.79 15.37 10.39
CA SER A 89 -21.50 16.33 11.46
C SER A 89 -20.44 17.37 11.06
N GLU A 90 -19.39 16.96 10.37
CA GLU A 90 -18.32 17.86 9.89
C GLU A 90 -18.83 18.80 8.80
N LYS A 91 -19.66 18.32 7.88
CA LYS A 91 -20.35 19.15 6.90
C LYS A 91 -21.23 20.23 7.56
N VAL A 92 -21.94 19.86 8.65
CA VAL A 92 -22.71 20.82 9.45
C VAL A 92 -21.80 21.84 10.11
N ILE A 93 -20.65 21.43 10.67
CA ILE A 93 -19.67 22.35 11.26
C ILE A 93 -19.14 23.32 10.22
N LEU A 94 -18.78 22.84 9.01
CA LEU A 94 -18.32 23.70 7.91
C LEU A 94 -19.40 24.71 7.49
N PHE A 95 -20.64 24.26 7.36
CA PHE A 95 -21.77 25.12 7.02
C PHE A 95 -22.06 26.16 8.11
N VAL A 96 -22.06 25.74 9.39
CA VAL A 96 -22.22 26.64 10.53
C VAL A 96 -21.08 27.64 10.62
N SER A 97 -19.84 27.23 10.38
CA SER A 97 -18.66 28.12 10.33
C SER A 97 -18.81 29.16 9.23
N PHE A 98 -19.31 28.76 8.05
CA PHE A 98 -19.63 29.68 6.95
C PHE A 98 -20.70 30.69 7.36
N LEU A 99 -21.77 30.24 7.99
CA LEU A 99 -22.86 31.12 8.47
C LEU A 99 -22.37 32.09 9.56
N ILE A 100 -21.52 31.65 10.49
CA ILE A 100 -20.94 32.50 11.52
C ILE A 100 -20.06 33.58 10.87
N GLY A 101 -19.22 33.21 9.93
CA GLY A 101 -18.38 34.16 9.16
C GLY A 101 -19.23 35.21 8.45
N ALA A 102 -20.28 34.77 7.74
CA ALA A 102 -21.19 35.64 7.04
C ALA A 102 -21.99 36.55 8.02
N LEU A 103 -22.42 36.03 9.19
CA LEU A 103 -23.10 36.79 10.23
C LEU A 103 -22.20 37.86 10.84
N LEU A 104 -20.95 37.55 11.15
CA LEU A 104 -19.99 38.50 11.70
C LEU A 104 -19.74 39.65 10.73
N VAL A 105 -19.56 39.37 9.46
CA VAL A 105 -19.45 40.38 8.42
C VAL A 105 -20.75 41.23 8.31
N GLY A 106 -21.92 40.58 8.38
CA GLY A 106 -23.22 41.26 8.37
C GLY A 106 -23.44 42.18 9.57
N LEU A 107 -23.02 41.71 10.77
CA LEU A 107 -23.11 42.52 12.00
C LEU A 107 -22.17 43.74 11.99
N THR A 108 -20.94 43.56 11.48
CA THR A 108 -20.00 44.67 11.30
C THR A 108 -20.54 45.73 10.33
N TRP A 109 -21.21 45.26 9.24
CA TRP A 109 -21.90 46.16 8.31
C TRP A 109 -23.06 46.91 8.94
N ARG A 110 -23.94 46.26 9.70
CA ARG A 110 -25.04 46.93 10.41
C ARG A 110 -24.56 47.94 11.47
N GLY A 111 -23.44 47.65 12.11
CA GLY A 111 -22.79 48.59 13.07
C GLY A 111 -22.29 49.88 12.39
N VAL A 112 -21.84 49.76 11.15
CA VAL A 112 -21.39 50.89 10.31
C VAL A 112 -22.52 51.83 9.92
N GLY A 113 -23.79 51.32 9.81
CA GLY A 113 -24.96 52.13 9.42
C GLY A 113 -25.61 52.97 10.53
N ARG A 114 -25.21 52.79 11.80
CA ARG A 114 -25.83 53.46 12.98
C ARG A 114 -24.92 54.38 13.77
N GLY A 115 -23.69 54.57 13.42
CA GLY A 115 -22.74 55.41 14.12
C GLY A 115 -21.62 55.89 13.16
N ASP A 116 -20.62 56.55 13.69
CA ASP A 116 -19.50 57.09 12.92
C ASP A 116 -18.94 56.05 11.89
N ALA A 117 -19.47 56.10 10.67
CA ALA A 117 -19.18 55.12 9.58
C ALA A 117 -17.69 54.98 9.28
N ARG A 118 -16.91 55.97 9.66
CA ARG A 118 -15.43 55.95 9.53
C ARG A 118 -14.77 55.01 10.54
N LYS A 119 -15.24 55.03 11.80
CA LYS A 119 -14.69 54.17 12.86
C LYS A 119 -15.07 52.70 12.68
N GLY A 120 -16.30 52.46 12.21
CA GLY A 120 -16.78 51.09 11.91
C GLY A 120 -15.99 50.43 10.77
N ARG A 121 -15.71 51.19 9.67
CA ARG A 121 -14.87 50.69 8.56
C ARG A 121 -13.45 50.38 9.01
N TRP A 122 -12.84 51.24 9.84
CA TRP A 122 -11.49 50.97 10.35
C TRP A 122 -11.47 49.79 11.31
N ALA A 123 -12.50 49.56 12.13
CA ALA A 123 -12.61 48.38 13.00
C ALA A 123 -12.73 47.09 12.19
N THR A 124 -13.51 47.09 11.13
CA THR A 124 -13.66 45.92 10.20
C THR A 124 -12.33 45.67 9.46
N ILE A 125 -11.67 46.71 8.97
CA ILE A 125 -10.35 46.59 8.33
C ILE A 125 -9.30 46.08 9.31
N LEU A 126 -9.31 46.54 10.57
CA LEU A 126 -8.39 46.10 11.61
C LEU A 126 -8.65 44.65 12.05
N ILE A 127 -9.90 44.21 12.19
CA ILE A 127 -10.27 42.83 12.50
C ILE A 127 -9.88 41.93 11.34
N PHE A 128 -10.14 42.34 10.12
CA PHE A 128 -9.74 41.62 8.92
C PHE A 128 -8.22 41.55 8.78
N ALA A 129 -7.53 42.68 8.93
CA ALA A 129 -6.08 42.75 8.87
C ALA A 129 -5.41 41.96 10.01
N SER A 130 -5.95 42.01 11.24
CA SER A 130 -5.46 41.18 12.35
C SER A 130 -5.77 39.70 12.16
N SER A 131 -6.91 39.33 11.59
CA SER A 131 -7.24 37.96 11.23
C SER A 131 -6.33 37.44 10.10
N VAL A 132 -6.04 38.28 9.12
CA VAL A 132 -5.08 38.01 8.05
C VAL A 132 -3.65 37.94 8.61
N VAL A 133 -3.23 38.86 9.48
CA VAL A 133 -1.91 38.82 10.12
C VAL A 133 -1.79 37.62 11.07
N LEU A 134 -2.80 37.32 11.88
CA LEU A 134 -2.84 36.10 12.71
C LEU A 134 -2.84 34.84 11.86
N PHE A 135 -3.58 34.82 10.76
CA PHE A 135 -3.56 33.73 9.79
C PHE A 135 -2.17 33.58 9.19
N PHE A 136 -1.51 34.67 8.82
CA PHE A 136 -0.20 34.64 8.21
C PHE A 136 0.97 34.47 9.22
N THR A 137 0.86 34.90 10.45
CA THR A 137 1.95 34.79 11.45
C THR A 137 1.83 33.54 12.32
N SER A 138 0.62 33.03 12.53
CA SER A 138 0.37 31.79 13.27
C SER A 138 0.17 30.57 12.39
N ASN A 139 0.20 30.71 11.06
CA ASN A 139 -0.07 29.62 10.14
C ASN A 139 1.11 29.41 9.18
N PRO A 140 1.68 28.19 9.15
CA PRO A 140 2.67 27.80 8.15
C PRO A 140 2.09 27.66 6.71
N LEU A 141 0.83 28.08 6.46
CA LEU A 141 0.18 28.07 5.13
C LEU A 141 0.71 29.13 4.13
N ILE A 142 1.58 30.06 4.55
CA ILE A 142 2.23 31.00 3.58
C ILE A 142 3.18 30.24 2.65
N GLY A 143 3.86 29.20 3.16
CA GLY A 143 4.64 28.30 2.33
C GLY A 143 3.81 27.72 1.17
N PRO A 144 2.61 27.12 1.42
CA PRO A 144 1.75 26.56 0.39
C PRO A 144 1.29 27.56 -0.68
N VAL A 145 0.92 28.80 -0.34
CA VAL A 145 0.43 29.76 -1.36
C VAL A 145 1.53 30.17 -2.35
N SER A 146 2.76 30.39 -1.87
CA SER A 146 3.91 30.62 -2.76
C SER A 146 4.26 29.36 -3.55
N GLN A 147 4.13 28.18 -2.94
CA GLN A 147 4.33 26.88 -3.56
C GLN A 147 3.24 26.56 -4.60
N ILE A 148 1.97 26.88 -4.33
CA ILE A 148 0.86 26.78 -5.29
C ILE A 148 1.21 27.51 -6.58
N LYS A 149 1.63 28.76 -6.48
CA LYS A 149 2.01 29.57 -7.66
C LYS A 149 3.23 29.00 -8.38
N ALA A 150 4.22 28.51 -7.63
CA ALA A 150 5.40 27.86 -8.20
C ALA A 150 5.04 26.52 -8.88
N ILE A 151 4.13 25.72 -8.28
CA ILE A 151 3.62 24.48 -8.88
C ILE A 151 2.81 24.76 -10.13
N GLN A 152 1.88 25.74 -10.13
CA GLN A 152 1.13 26.14 -11.32
C GLN A 152 2.07 26.55 -12.46
N GLN A 153 3.07 27.37 -12.16
CA GLN A 153 4.07 27.78 -13.15
C GLN A 153 4.89 26.58 -13.65
N SER A 154 5.25 25.67 -12.78
CA SER A 154 5.99 24.45 -13.14
C SER A 154 5.19 23.54 -14.07
N TYR A 155 3.89 23.31 -13.81
CA TYR A 155 3.05 22.49 -14.68
C TYR A 155 2.77 23.13 -16.03
N ALA A 156 2.52 24.43 -16.05
CA ALA A 156 2.37 25.16 -17.32
C ALA A 156 3.66 25.09 -18.15
N GLN A 157 4.82 25.27 -17.52
CA GLN A 157 6.12 25.14 -18.16
C GLN A 157 6.38 23.70 -18.67
N ILE A 158 6.03 22.68 -17.87
CA ILE A 158 6.15 21.27 -18.28
C ILE A 158 5.31 21.01 -19.53
N THR A 159 4.05 21.44 -19.54
CA THR A 159 3.12 21.26 -20.68
C THR A 159 3.61 21.98 -21.94
N GLU A 160 4.06 23.21 -21.79
CA GLU A 160 4.64 23.99 -22.87
C GLU A 160 5.92 23.33 -23.41
N GLU A 161 6.78 22.86 -22.52
CA GLU A 161 8.03 22.20 -22.88
C GLU A 161 7.80 20.84 -23.56
N PHE A 162 6.83 20.03 -23.11
CA PHE A 162 6.41 18.83 -23.82
C PHE A 162 6.01 19.13 -25.26
N THR A 163 5.19 20.15 -25.45
CA THR A 163 4.73 20.55 -26.79
C THR A 163 5.90 21.01 -27.66
N ARG A 164 6.78 21.83 -27.10
CA ARG A 164 7.97 22.35 -27.80
C ARG A 164 8.93 21.21 -28.19
N GLN A 165 9.20 20.26 -27.28
CA GLN A 165 10.13 19.16 -27.57
C GLN A 165 9.59 18.21 -28.64
N ARG A 166 8.28 17.96 -28.66
CA ARG A 166 7.65 17.21 -29.76
C ARG A 166 7.83 17.88 -31.11
N GLN A 167 7.61 19.17 -31.18
CA GLN A 167 7.84 19.93 -32.40
C GLN A 167 9.30 19.82 -32.84
N LEU A 168 10.25 20.04 -31.94
CA LEU A 168 11.67 19.91 -32.22
C LEU A 168 12.08 18.50 -32.69
N ARG A 169 11.51 17.42 -32.10
CA ARG A 169 11.75 16.05 -32.56
C ARG A 169 11.23 15.85 -33.99
N SER A 170 10.03 16.35 -34.28
CA SER A 170 9.45 16.27 -35.62
C SER A 170 10.31 16.99 -36.65
N GLU A 171 10.81 18.19 -36.34
CA GLU A 171 11.68 18.99 -37.20
C GLU A 171 13.06 18.34 -37.46
N ARG A 172 13.56 17.52 -36.51
CA ARG A 172 14.84 16.79 -36.61
C ARG A 172 14.77 15.46 -37.34
N GLY A 173 13.65 15.14 -37.99
CA GLY A 173 13.47 13.91 -38.75
C GLY A 173 12.69 12.81 -38.01
N GLY A 174 12.16 13.11 -36.80
CA GLY A 174 11.31 12.22 -36.04
C GLY A 174 12.06 11.08 -35.34
N ILE A 175 11.30 10.11 -34.83
CA ILE A 175 11.81 8.91 -34.16
C ILE A 175 12.00 7.80 -35.18
N SER A 176 13.14 7.12 -35.13
CA SER A 176 13.39 5.92 -35.92
C SER A 176 12.97 4.67 -35.17
N ALA A 177 11.91 4.02 -35.64
CA ALA A 177 11.42 2.77 -35.09
C ALA A 177 10.85 1.88 -36.20
N THR A 178 11.01 0.58 -36.08
CA THR A 178 10.53 -0.39 -37.06
C THR A 178 9.89 -1.61 -36.38
N LYS A 179 8.93 -2.21 -37.05
CA LYS A 179 8.37 -3.51 -36.73
C LYS A 179 8.12 -4.28 -38.03
N ALA A 180 8.69 -5.47 -38.14
CA ALA A 180 8.58 -6.28 -39.36
C ALA A 180 7.18 -6.87 -39.55
N GLU A 181 6.56 -7.27 -38.46
CA GLU A 181 5.29 -7.99 -38.45
C GLU A 181 4.10 -7.03 -38.49
N GLN A 182 2.99 -7.50 -39.06
CA GLN A 182 1.74 -6.73 -39.21
C GLN A 182 0.53 -7.54 -38.75
N GLY A 183 -0.60 -6.86 -38.52
CA GLY A 183 -1.88 -7.49 -38.22
C GLY A 183 -2.07 -7.91 -36.76
N GLU A 184 -1.33 -7.30 -35.84
CA GLU A 184 -1.35 -7.63 -34.42
C GLU A 184 -2.14 -6.59 -33.61
N LEU A 185 -2.75 -7.05 -32.52
CA LEU A 185 -3.54 -6.23 -31.60
C LEU A 185 -2.94 -6.27 -30.17
N TYR A 186 -2.67 -5.10 -29.64
CA TYR A 186 -2.20 -4.89 -28.29
C TYR A 186 -3.19 -4.00 -27.54
N ILE A 187 -3.66 -4.46 -26.39
CA ILE A 187 -4.51 -3.68 -25.49
C ILE A 187 -3.79 -3.50 -24.18
N ILE A 188 -3.57 -2.25 -23.79
CA ILE A 188 -3.01 -1.88 -22.49
C ILE A 188 -4.14 -1.28 -21.65
N VAL A 189 -4.39 -1.80 -20.48
CA VAL A 189 -5.30 -1.23 -19.49
C VAL A 189 -4.47 -0.63 -18.36
N LEU A 190 -4.49 0.69 -18.27
CA LEU A 190 -3.90 1.44 -17.18
C LEU A 190 -4.95 1.56 -16.08
N GLY A 191 -4.74 0.80 -14.98
CA GLY A 191 -5.56 0.83 -13.79
C GLY A 191 -5.26 2.07 -12.94
N GLU A 192 -6.14 2.37 -11.99
CA GLU A 192 -6.06 3.54 -11.11
C GLU A 192 -6.19 3.10 -9.65
N SER A 193 -5.27 3.59 -8.78
CA SER A 193 -5.29 3.44 -7.31
C SER A 193 -5.49 2.00 -6.83
N SER A 194 -4.90 1.01 -7.50
CA SER A 194 -5.17 -0.41 -7.22
C SER A 194 -3.99 -1.08 -6.51
N ASN A 195 -4.21 -1.46 -5.25
CA ASN A 195 -3.20 -2.16 -4.46
C ASN A 195 -3.30 -3.68 -4.71
N LYS A 196 -2.18 -4.29 -5.08
CA LYS A 196 -2.05 -5.73 -5.31
C LYS A 196 -2.56 -6.59 -4.15
N ARG A 197 -2.42 -6.12 -2.91
CA ARG A 197 -2.86 -6.85 -1.71
C ARG A 197 -4.36 -7.01 -1.57
N HIS A 198 -5.16 -6.25 -2.31
CA HIS A 198 -6.60 -6.41 -2.39
C HIS A 198 -7.06 -7.31 -3.55
N TRP A 199 -6.11 -7.99 -4.23
CA TRP A 199 -6.40 -8.91 -5.34
C TRP A 199 -6.29 -10.36 -4.89
N SER A 200 -7.40 -11.11 -4.92
CA SER A 200 -7.39 -12.54 -4.59
C SER A 200 -6.44 -13.35 -5.48
N ALA A 201 -6.18 -12.89 -6.72
CA ALA A 201 -5.18 -13.48 -7.60
C ALA A 201 -3.75 -13.44 -7.02
N TRP A 202 -3.44 -12.57 -6.06
CA TRP A 202 -2.17 -12.52 -5.31
C TRP A 202 -2.31 -12.91 -3.84
N GLY A 203 -3.40 -13.61 -3.46
CA GLY A 203 -3.54 -14.18 -2.13
C GLY A 203 -4.43 -13.40 -1.16
N TYR A 204 -5.11 -12.33 -1.60
CA TYR A 204 -6.06 -11.65 -0.73
C TYR A 204 -7.20 -12.57 -0.31
N VAL A 205 -7.57 -12.49 0.97
CA VAL A 205 -8.55 -13.41 1.60
C VAL A 205 -9.98 -13.29 1.08
N ARG A 206 -10.35 -12.12 0.55
CA ARG A 206 -11.65 -11.89 -0.08
C ARG A 206 -11.57 -12.21 -1.57
N ASN A 207 -12.60 -12.82 -2.11
CA ASN A 207 -12.66 -13.17 -3.54
C ASN A 207 -12.95 -11.93 -4.40
N THR A 208 -11.98 -11.04 -4.49
CA THR A 208 -12.09 -9.77 -5.22
C THR A 208 -11.79 -9.92 -6.72
N THR A 209 -11.00 -10.92 -7.14
CA THR A 209 -10.56 -11.04 -8.53
C THR A 209 -10.69 -12.48 -9.06
N PRO A 210 -11.91 -13.05 -9.11
CA PRO A 210 -12.11 -14.47 -9.50
C PRO A 210 -11.73 -14.77 -10.94
N TRP A 211 -11.93 -13.84 -11.90
CA TRP A 211 -11.50 -14.06 -13.27
C TRP A 211 -9.97 -14.05 -13.38
N THR A 212 -9.31 -13.04 -12.84
CA THR A 212 -7.83 -12.98 -12.82
C THR A 212 -7.25 -14.17 -12.07
N MET A 213 -7.88 -14.62 -10.97
CA MET A 213 -7.48 -15.85 -10.27
C MET A 213 -7.52 -17.08 -11.19
N SER A 214 -8.54 -17.20 -12.03
CA SER A 214 -8.63 -18.32 -12.98
C SER A 214 -7.48 -18.34 -14.00
N LEU A 215 -6.88 -17.18 -14.28
CA LEU A 215 -5.73 -17.05 -15.19
C LEU A 215 -4.39 -17.49 -14.56
N ARG A 216 -4.34 -17.72 -13.25
CA ARG A 216 -3.09 -18.16 -12.57
C ARG A 216 -2.57 -19.50 -13.10
N GLN A 217 -3.45 -20.33 -13.62
CA GLN A 217 -3.08 -21.64 -14.21
C GLN A 217 -2.97 -21.59 -15.73
N ASP A 218 -3.31 -20.47 -16.37
CA ASP A 218 -3.16 -20.32 -17.80
C ASP A 218 -1.68 -20.08 -18.16
N LYS A 219 -1.12 -21.01 -18.95
CA LYS A 219 0.28 -20.92 -19.42
C LYS A 219 0.58 -19.68 -20.29
N ASN A 220 -0.46 -19.06 -20.83
CA ASN A 220 -0.34 -17.86 -21.66
C ASN A 220 -0.54 -16.58 -20.87
N THR A 221 -0.59 -16.66 -19.53
CA THR A 221 -0.67 -15.51 -18.65
C THR A 221 0.57 -15.44 -17.75
N ILE A 222 1.16 -14.27 -17.63
CA ILE A 222 2.31 -14.01 -16.76
C ILE A 222 1.95 -12.91 -15.78
N PHE A 223 2.08 -13.24 -14.50
CA PHE A 223 1.87 -12.33 -13.37
C PHE A 223 3.21 -11.79 -12.89
N PHE A 224 3.30 -10.47 -12.74
CA PHE A 224 4.45 -9.83 -12.10
C PHE A 224 4.28 -9.90 -10.59
N GLU A 225 5.10 -10.71 -9.94
CA GLU A 225 4.98 -10.91 -8.49
C GLU A 225 5.50 -9.70 -7.71
N ASN A 226 6.42 -8.93 -8.29
CA ASN A 226 7.09 -7.80 -7.65
C ASN A 226 7.03 -6.53 -8.52
N ALA A 227 5.78 -6.12 -8.86
CA ALA A 227 5.55 -4.86 -9.58
C ALA A 227 5.23 -3.73 -8.60
N TYR A 228 5.87 -2.57 -8.82
CA TYR A 228 5.72 -1.36 -8.02
C TYR A 228 5.57 -0.14 -8.93
N SER A 229 4.81 0.85 -8.52
CA SER A 229 4.78 2.16 -9.19
C SER A 229 6.04 2.96 -8.89
N SER A 230 6.37 3.91 -9.75
CA SER A 230 7.48 4.85 -9.54
C SER A 230 7.12 6.02 -8.63
N TYR A 231 5.83 6.22 -8.39
CA TYR A 231 5.28 7.22 -7.48
C TYR A 231 3.88 6.82 -7.02
N CYS A 232 3.37 7.45 -5.97
CA CYS A 232 2.04 7.15 -5.42
C CYS A 232 0.92 8.06 -5.95
N HIS A 233 1.13 8.78 -7.06
CA HIS A 233 0.11 9.58 -7.74
C HIS A 233 0.14 9.30 -9.25
N THR A 234 -1.01 9.39 -9.89
CA THR A 234 -1.27 9.04 -11.29
C THR A 234 -0.33 9.75 -12.27
N VAL A 235 -0.30 11.09 -12.25
CA VAL A 235 0.42 11.88 -13.27
C VAL A 235 1.91 11.58 -13.27
N PRO A 236 2.66 11.68 -12.16
CA PRO A 236 4.11 11.40 -12.16
C PRO A 236 4.42 9.92 -12.44
N SER A 237 3.55 9.00 -12.04
CA SER A 237 3.74 7.57 -12.29
C SER A 237 3.55 7.23 -13.77
N LEU A 238 2.44 7.66 -14.38
CA LEU A 238 2.13 7.34 -15.77
C LEU A 238 3.00 8.08 -16.78
N ILE A 239 3.46 9.29 -16.48
CA ILE A 239 4.43 9.97 -17.36
C ILE A 239 5.70 9.15 -17.50
N LYS A 240 6.25 8.65 -16.38
CA LYS A 240 7.43 7.79 -16.40
C LYS A 240 7.16 6.42 -17.03
N ALA A 241 5.99 5.85 -16.78
CA ALA A 241 5.61 4.56 -17.36
C ALA A 241 5.49 4.60 -18.90
N LEU A 242 5.05 5.73 -19.44
CA LEU A 242 4.72 5.88 -20.85
C LEU A 242 5.76 6.66 -21.66
N THR A 243 6.88 7.03 -21.03
CA THR A 243 8.00 7.71 -21.70
C THR A 243 9.32 7.00 -21.43
N LYS A 244 10.36 7.35 -22.18
CA LYS A 244 11.74 6.86 -21.97
C LYS A 244 12.36 7.33 -20.64
N SER A 245 11.80 8.41 -20.04
CA SER A 245 12.26 8.90 -18.74
C SER A 245 11.89 7.91 -17.62
N ASN A 246 12.86 7.52 -16.82
CA ASN A 246 12.68 6.63 -15.67
C ASN A 246 13.47 7.12 -14.45
N GLN A 247 13.36 6.42 -13.33
CA GLN A 247 14.05 6.76 -12.09
C GLN A 247 15.57 6.48 -12.12
N TYR A 248 16.04 5.76 -13.12
CA TYR A 248 17.42 5.28 -13.23
C TYR A 248 18.21 6.05 -14.30
N ASN A 249 17.57 6.91 -15.08
CA ASN A 249 18.21 7.76 -16.08
C ASN A 249 17.97 9.25 -15.76
N GLU A 250 18.82 10.11 -16.29
CA GLU A 250 18.74 11.56 -16.09
C GLU A 250 17.92 12.27 -17.16
N ILE A 251 17.07 11.55 -17.91
CA ILE A 251 16.26 12.12 -18.98
C ILE A 251 15.09 12.87 -18.38
N ALA A 252 15.02 14.18 -18.61
CA ALA A 252 13.88 14.97 -18.19
C ALA A 252 12.60 14.49 -18.91
N GLU A 253 11.48 14.42 -18.20
CA GLU A 253 10.22 13.85 -18.68
C GLU A 253 9.75 14.46 -20.00
N PHE A 254 9.86 15.79 -20.14
CA PHE A 254 9.47 16.52 -21.36
C PHE A 254 10.41 16.29 -22.55
N ASN A 255 11.65 15.81 -22.32
CA ASN A 255 12.61 15.47 -23.38
C ASN A 255 12.47 14.04 -23.88
N ALA A 256 11.78 13.19 -23.12
CA ALA A 256 11.65 11.77 -23.41
C ALA A 256 10.60 11.51 -24.50
N PRO A 257 10.87 10.65 -25.51
CA PRO A 257 9.85 10.17 -26.43
C PRO A 257 8.85 9.28 -25.68
N SER A 258 7.59 9.36 -26.08
CA SER A 258 6.53 8.53 -25.53
C SER A 258 6.43 7.16 -26.21
N LEU A 259 5.84 6.17 -25.50
CA LEU A 259 5.49 4.87 -26.06
C LEU A 259 4.62 5.02 -27.33
N MET A 260 3.70 5.97 -27.33
CA MET A 260 2.82 6.23 -28.46
C MET A 260 3.57 6.80 -29.65
N GLU A 261 4.50 7.77 -29.43
CA GLU A 261 5.33 8.34 -30.49
C GLU A 261 6.18 7.23 -31.16
N VAL A 262 6.85 6.39 -30.37
CA VAL A 262 7.70 5.31 -30.91
C VAL A 262 6.87 4.24 -31.61
N SER A 263 5.71 3.87 -31.06
CA SER A 263 4.80 2.90 -31.70
C SER A 263 4.27 3.43 -33.04
N ARG A 264 3.90 4.69 -33.12
CA ARG A 264 3.47 5.30 -34.38
C ARG A 264 4.59 5.34 -35.41
N ALA A 265 5.83 5.67 -34.99
CA ALA A 265 6.98 5.63 -35.86
C ALA A 265 7.24 4.20 -36.40
N ALA A 266 6.92 3.16 -35.63
CA ALA A 266 6.99 1.76 -36.04
C ALA A 266 5.77 1.30 -36.87
N GLY A 267 4.84 2.21 -37.25
CA GLY A 267 3.70 1.93 -38.11
C GLY A 267 2.42 1.47 -37.40
N PHE A 268 2.35 1.58 -36.07
CA PHE A 268 1.12 1.25 -35.33
C PHE A 268 0.04 2.32 -35.52
N ASN A 269 -1.21 1.88 -35.59
CA ASN A 269 -2.34 2.72 -35.29
C ASN A 269 -2.57 2.71 -33.78
N VAL A 270 -2.38 3.86 -33.12
CA VAL A 270 -2.45 4.02 -31.67
C VAL A 270 -3.73 4.77 -31.29
N VAL A 271 -4.53 4.17 -30.40
CA VAL A 271 -5.78 4.75 -29.91
C VAL A 271 -5.73 4.84 -28.40
N TRP A 272 -6.04 6.03 -27.84
CA TRP A 272 -6.17 6.28 -26.42
C TRP A 272 -7.64 6.50 -26.05
N LEU A 273 -8.17 5.69 -25.15
CA LEU A 273 -9.54 5.80 -24.61
C LEU A 273 -9.43 6.05 -23.11
N SER A 274 -10.01 7.13 -22.60
CA SER A 274 -9.90 7.53 -21.20
C SER A 274 -11.24 7.71 -20.53
N ASN A 275 -11.37 7.19 -19.32
CA ASN A 275 -12.45 7.46 -18.38
C ASN A 275 -12.04 8.47 -17.29
N GLN A 276 -10.89 9.10 -17.42
CA GLN A 276 -10.42 10.19 -16.56
C GLN A 276 -10.90 11.55 -17.08
N ASP A 277 -10.93 12.57 -16.21
CA ASP A 277 -11.33 13.93 -16.65
C ASP A 277 -10.27 14.53 -17.58
N LYS A 278 -10.74 15.12 -18.70
CA LYS A 278 -9.87 15.79 -19.65
C LYS A 278 -9.30 17.10 -19.12
N ILE A 279 -10.10 17.81 -18.33
CA ILE A 279 -9.79 19.15 -17.82
C ILE A 279 -9.65 19.05 -16.31
N THR A 280 -8.48 19.39 -15.79
CA THR A 280 -8.19 19.59 -14.37
C THR A 280 -8.04 21.07 -14.06
N LEU A 281 -7.79 21.44 -12.79
CA LEU A 281 -7.49 22.83 -12.38
C LEU A 281 -6.22 23.38 -13.02
N LEU A 282 -5.32 22.48 -13.44
CA LEU A 282 -4.12 22.79 -14.23
C LEU A 282 -4.14 21.96 -15.51
N ASP A 283 -3.49 22.44 -16.57
CA ASP A 283 -3.25 21.62 -17.77
C ASP A 283 -2.53 20.35 -17.35
N ASN A 284 -3.18 19.20 -17.53
CA ASN A 284 -2.65 17.91 -17.09
C ASN A 284 -1.62 17.40 -18.12
N PRO A 285 -0.33 17.23 -17.74
CA PRO A 285 0.71 16.72 -18.64
C PRO A 285 0.37 15.35 -19.27
N LEU A 286 -0.40 14.50 -18.56
CA LEU A 286 -0.85 13.22 -19.09
C LEU A 286 -1.88 13.36 -20.22
N THR A 287 -2.77 14.37 -20.13
CA THR A 287 -3.67 14.70 -21.24
C THR A 287 -2.87 15.11 -22.49
N VAL A 288 -1.83 15.93 -22.31
CA VAL A 288 -0.94 16.31 -23.42
C VAL A 288 -0.22 15.08 -23.97
N LEU A 289 0.27 14.19 -23.12
CA LEU A 289 0.93 12.94 -23.53
C LEU A 289 -0.02 12.05 -24.35
N SER A 290 -1.31 11.97 -23.99
CA SER A 290 -2.30 11.16 -24.71
C SER A 290 -2.51 11.63 -26.17
N LEU A 291 -2.19 12.88 -26.49
CA LEU A 291 -2.28 13.42 -27.86
C LEU A 291 -1.18 12.86 -28.79
N ASP A 292 -0.23 12.10 -28.29
CA ASP A 292 0.72 11.34 -29.14
C ASP A 292 0.07 10.15 -29.85
N ALA A 293 -1.10 9.71 -29.42
CA ALA A 293 -1.89 8.71 -30.13
C ALA A 293 -2.44 9.25 -31.45
N ASN A 294 -2.81 8.37 -32.40
CA ASN A 294 -3.50 8.76 -33.64
C ASN A 294 -4.92 9.23 -33.32
N GLN A 295 -5.55 8.67 -32.30
CA GLN A 295 -6.89 9.06 -31.85
C GLN A 295 -6.92 9.05 -30.32
N THR A 296 -7.49 10.11 -29.73
CA THR A 296 -7.71 10.23 -28.30
C THR A 296 -9.18 10.53 -28.04
N LYS A 297 -9.85 9.68 -27.26
CA LYS A 297 -11.27 9.85 -26.91
C LYS A 297 -11.43 9.77 -25.40
N PHE A 298 -12.31 10.62 -24.86
CA PHE A 298 -12.68 10.64 -23.45
C PHE A 298 -14.17 10.31 -23.31
N THR A 299 -14.53 9.59 -22.23
CA THR A 299 -15.92 9.39 -21.86
C THR A 299 -16.55 10.70 -21.42
N THR A 300 -17.89 10.78 -21.52
CA THR A 300 -18.62 11.88 -20.90
C THR A 300 -18.95 11.48 -19.46
N ARG A 301 -18.06 11.80 -18.54
CA ARG A 301 -18.24 11.44 -17.12
C ARG A 301 -19.47 12.11 -16.52
N SER A 302 -20.24 11.31 -15.78
CA SER A 302 -21.29 11.76 -14.87
C SER A 302 -20.78 11.71 -13.42
N ARG A 303 -21.60 12.16 -12.47
CA ARG A 303 -21.29 12.06 -11.02
C ARG A 303 -21.04 10.60 -10.58
N PHE A 304 -21.64 9.63 -11.27
CA PHE A 304 -21.46 8.21 -11.06
C PHE A 304 -20.91 7.63 -12.35
N SER A 305 -19.59 7.57 -12.48
CA SER A 305 -18.90 7.07 -13.66
C SER A 305 -18.10 5.84 -13.28
N SER A 306 -18.35 4.75 -13.97
CA SER A 306 -17.59 3.51 -13.86
C SER A 306 -16.87 3.22 -15.17
N ASP A 307 -15.88 2.31 -15.16
CA ASP A 307 -15.16 1.97 -16.39
C ASP A 307 -16.02 1.23 -17.41
N ALA A 308 -17.25 0.83 -17.06
CA ALA A 308 -18.22 0.38 -18.06
C ALA A 308 -18.51 1.44 -19.14
N ASP A 309 -18.33 2.73 -18.82
CA ASP A 309 -18.51 3.83 -19.76
C ASP A 309 -17.49 3.81 -20.91
N LEU A 310 -16.39 3.06 -20.79
CA LEU A 310 -15.41 2.82 -21.85
C LEU A 310 -15.89 1.79 -22.88
N PHE A 311 -16.82 0.89 -22.55
CA PHE A 311 -17.21 -0.18 -23.46
C PHE A 311 -17.77 0.30 -24.80
N PRO A 312 -18.66 1.31 -24.89
CA PRO A 312 -19.13 1.82 -26.17
C PRO A 312 -18.00 2.39 -27.04
N LEU A 313 -17.02 3.08 -26.43
CA LEU A 313 -15.85 3.61 -27.12
C LEU A 313 -14.94 2.50 -27.61
N LEU A 314 -14.72 1.47 -26.77
CA LEU A 314 -13.91 0.30 -27.11
C LEU A 314 -14.57 -0.50 -28.24
N ASP A 315 -15.88 -0.78 -28.17
CA ASP A 315 -16.62 -1.52 -29.19
C ASP A 315 -16.55 -0.80 -30.56
N GLN A 316 -16.78 0.52 -30.56
CA GLN A 316 -16.65 1.36 -31.75
C GLN A 316 -15.22 1.34 -32.31
N THR A 317 -14.23 1.42 -31.43
CA THR A 317 -12.80 1.40 -31.79
C THR A 317 -12.45 0.06 -32.43
N LEU A 318 -12.69 -1.05 -31.75
CA LEU A 318 -12.36 -2.39 -32.24
C LEU A 318 -13.06 -2.69 -33.58
N ALA A 319 -14.29 -2.21 -33.78
CA ALA A 319 -15.01 -2.39 -35.05
C ALA A 319 -14.41 -1.53 -36.22
N SER A 320 -13.69 -0.45 -35.90
CA SER A 320 -13.13 0.46 -36.91
C SER A 320 -11.66 0.26 -37.21
N LEU A 321 -10.97 -0.64 -36.49
CA LEU A 321 -9.53 -0.92 -36.66
C LEU A 321 -9.28 -1.60 -38.04
N ASP A 322 -8.16 -1.22 -38.65
CA ASP A 322 -7.58 -1.92 -39.78
C ASP A 322 -6.69 -3.05 -39.26
N TYR A 323 -7.22 -4.28 -39.28
CA TYR A 323 -6.49 -5.45 -38.79
C TYR A 323 -5.42 -5.98 -39.77
N THR A 324 -5.16 -5.32 -40.87
CA THR A 324 -3.96 -5.53 -41.71
C THR A 324 -2.74 -4.82 -41.13
N LYS A 325 -2.94 -3.86 -40.23
CA LYS A 325 -1.92 -3.08 -39.52
C LYS A 325 -1.79 -3.50 -38.07
N ASN A 326 -0.71 -3.12 -37.46
CA ASN A 326 -0.55 -3.24 -36.00
C ASN A 326 -1.39 -2.18 -35.30
N ASN A 327 -2.11 -2.59 -34.27
CA ASN A 327 -2.98 -1.71 -33.49
C ASN A 327 -2.59 -1.74 -32.00
N LEU A 328 -2.46 -0.57 -31.41
CA LEU A 328 -2.27 -0.39 -29.97
C LEU A 328 -3.44 0.41 -29.41
N VAL A 329 -4.22 -0.21 -28.51
CA VAL A 329 -5.33 0.45 -27.81
C VAL A 329 -4.96 0.59 -26.33
N ILE A 330 -4.97 1.82 -25.83
CA ILE A 330 -4.70 2.13 -24.44
C ILE A 330 -6.01 2.55 -23.77
N LEU A 331 -6.40 1.84 -22.72
CA LEU A 331 -7.57 2.12 -21.89
C LEU A 331 -7.07 2.73 -20.56
N HIS A 332 -7.38 4.00 -20.34
CA HIS A 332 -7.05 4.70 -19.11
C HIS A 332 -8.30 4.78 -18.23
N THR A 333 -8.34 3.96 -17.18
CA THR A 333 -9.51 3.73 -16.32
C THR A 333 -9.59 4.76 -15.19
N ILE A 334 -10.75 4.81 -14.52
CA ILE A 334 -10.93 5.50 -13.24
C ILE A 334 -10.75 4.54 -12.06
N GLY A 335 -10.82 3.24 -12.31
CA GLY A 335 -10.49 2.16 -11.39
C GLY A 335 -10.99 2.32 -9.96
N SER A 336 -10.04 2.26 -9.04
CA SER A 336 -10.30 2.38 -7.59
C SER A 336 -10.05 3.80 -7.05
N HIS A 337 -10.19 4.82 -7.90
CA HIS A 337 -10.05 6.21 -7.45
C HIS A 337 -11.13 6.58 -6.42
N PHE A 338 -10.78 7.35 -5.41
CA PHE A 338 -11.68 7.86 -4.40
C PHE A 338 -12.76 8.78 -5.06
N ASP A 339 -14.03 8.77 -4.78
CA ASP A 339 -14.88 8.04 -3.85
C ASP A 339 -15.26 6.65 -4.43
N TYR A 340 -14.82 5.59 -3.79
CA TYR A 340 -14.93 4.22 -4.29
C TYR A 340 -16.36 3.81 -4.65
N SER A 341 -17.34 4.18 -3.84
CA SER A 341 -18.76 3.83 -4.05
C SER A 341 -19.34 4.37 -5.36
N ARG A 342 -18.69 5.36 -5.98
CA ARG A 342 -19.11 5.97 -7.25
C ARG A 342 -18.40 5.39 -8.47
N ARG A 343 -17.43 4.48 -8.28
CA ARG A 343 -16.63 3.89 -9.36
C ARG A 343 -17.19 2.58 -9.87
N ILE A 344 -18.25 2.09 -9.28
CA ILE A 344 -18.93 0.86 -9.67
C ILE A 344 -20.30 1.16 -10.31
N PRO A 345 -20.76 0.33 -11.26
CA PRO A 345 -22.08 0.49 -11.86
C PRO A 345 -23.19 0.38 -10.82
N HIS A 346 -24.27 1.11 -11.03
CA HIS A 346 -25.45 1.00 -10.17
C HIS A 346 -25.98 -0.44 -10.14
N GLY A 347 -26.17 -0.99 -8.93
CA GLY A 347 -26.61 -2.37 -8.74
C GLY A 347 -25.49 -3.41 -8.70
N PHE A 348 -24.24 -3.05 -8.97
CA PHE A 348 -23.10 -3.94 -8.75
C PHE A 348 -22.68 -3.89 -7.28
N GLN A 349 -23.15 -4.84 -6.49
CA GLN A 349 -22.96 -4.88 -5.03
C GLN A 349 -22.51 -6.28 -4.57
N PRO A 350 -21.30 -6.73 -4.96
CA PRO A 350 -20.77 -7.98 -4.43
C PRO A 350 -20.60 -7.84 -2.91
N GLU A 351 -20.98 -8.89 -2.19
CA GLU A 351 -20.79 -8.98 -0.75
C GLU A 351 -19.50 -9.74 -0.45
N PHE A 352 -18.81 -9.29 0.59
CA PHE A 352 -17.59 -9.93 1.07
C PHE A 352 -17.76 -10.40 2.50
N PRO A 353 -17.14 -11.51 2.89
CA PRO A 353 -17.13 -11.96 4.27
C PRO A 353 -16.55 -10.89 5.21
N ARG A 354 -17.26 -10.62 6.32
CA ARG A 354 -16.84 -9.68 7.37
C ARG A 354 -16.47 -10.39 8.66
N LYS A 355 -16.08 -11.65 8.56
CA LYS A 355 -15.74 -12.47 9.71
C LYS A 355 -14.41 -12.05 10.33
N GLU A 356 -14.31 -12.08 11.65
CA GLU A 356 -13.07 -11.81 12.39
C GLU A 356 -11.93 -12.76 11.98
N GLU A 357 -12.26 -13.99 11.60
CA GLU A 357 -11.28 -14.95 11.09
C GLU A 357 -10.53 -14.49 9.83
N PHE A 358 -11.10 -13.53 9.06
CA PHE A 358 -10.50 -12.95 7.85
C PHE A 358 -9.95 -11.55 8.04
N LEU A 359 -10.58 -10.76 8.89
CA LEU A 359 -10.32 -9.32 9.03
C LEU A 359 -9.81 -8.92 10.42
N GLY A 360 -9.76 -9.88 11.37
CA GLY A 360 -9.30 -9.57 12.72
C GLY A 360 -10.10 -8.44 13.37
N ASN A 361 -9.41 -7.52 14.00
CA ASN A 361 -10.02 -6.35 14.65
C ASN A 361 -10.80 -5.44 13.70
N TRP A 362 -10.45 -5.40 12.40
CA TRP A 362 -11.17 -4.62 11.40
C TRP A 362 -12.61 -5.09 11.21
N ALA A 363 -12.92 -6.38 11.47
CA ALA A 363 -14.28 -6.90 11.42
C ALA A 363 -15.23 -6.19 12.40
N ARG A 364 -14.71 -5.55 13.45
CA ARG A 364 -15.46 -4.81 14.46
C ARG A 364 -15.62 -3.33 14.14
N ASP A 365 -14.87 -2.80 13.20
CA ASP A 365 -14.98 -1.41 12.76
C ASP A 365 -15.99 -1.30 11.61
N GLY A 366 -17.29 -1.29 11.96
CA GLY A 366 -18.36 -1.23 10.98
C GLY A 366 -18.27 0.00 10.07
N ALA A 367 -17.86 1.14 10.58
CA ALA A 367 -17.71 2.36 9.78
C ALA A 367 -16.57 2.21 8.74
N PHE A 368 -15.44 1.63 9.12
CA PHE A 368 -14.36 1.34 8.19
C PHE A 368 -14.79 0.34 7.10
N LEU A 369 -15.51 -0.71 7.49
CA LEU A 369 -16.01 -1.70 6.54
C LEU A 369 -16.99 -1.10 5.55
N ASP A 370 -17.98 -0.33 6.04
CA ASP A 370 -19.05 0.22 5.21
C ASP A 370 -18.58 1.37 4.32
N ASP A 371 -17.70 2.24 4.83
CA ASP A 371 -17.34 3.49 4.17
C ASP A 371 -16.05 3.39 3.36
N VAL A 372 -15.19 2.42 3.67
CA VAL A 372 -13.83 2.34 3.07
C VAL A 372 -13.56 0.97 2.45
N LEU A 373 -13.47 -0.10 3.27
CA LEU A 373 -12.93 -1.38 2.81
C LEU A 373 -13.84 -2.09 1.80
N ASP A 374 -15.15 -2.24 2.11
CA ASP A 374 -16.07 -2.90 1.19
C ASP A 374 -16.27 -2.10 -0.10
N PRO A 375 -16.42 -0.76 -0.07
CA PRO A 375 -16.44 0.05 -1.29
C PRO A 375 -15.16 -0.11 -2.13
N TYR A 376 -13.98 -0.10 -1.51
CA TYR A 376 -12.71 -0.31 -2.21
C TYR A 376 -12.64 -1.70 -2.84
N ASP A 377 -12.91 -2.76 -2.08
CA ASP A 377 -12.88 -4.13 -2.60
C ASP A 377 -13.91 -4.36 -3.73
N ARG A 378 -15.04 -3.65 -3.69
CA ARG A 378 -16.03 -3.65 -4.80
C ARG A 378 -15.47 -3.00 -6.06
N THR A 379 -14.65 -1.95 -5.96
CA THR A 379 -13.98 -1.37 -7.14
C THR A 379 -12.96 -2.34 -7.73
N VAL A 380 -12.18 -3.02 -6.90
CA VAL A 380 -11.24 -4.07 -7.34
C VAL A 380 -12.01 -5.22 -8.02
N ARG A 381 -13.14 -5.65 -7.44
CA ARG A 381 -13.99 -6.67 -8.04
C ARG A 381 -14.58 -6.21 -9.38
N PHE A 382 -14.96 -4.96 -9.50
CA PHE A 382 -15.45 -4.42 -10.76
C PHE A 382 -14.32 -4.30 -11.80
N THR A 383 -13.10 -3.95 -11.40
CA THR A 383 -11.93 -3.95 -12.29
C THR A 383 -11.68 -5.35 -12.88
N ASP A 384 -11.81 -6.40 -12.09
CA ASP A 384 -11.70 -7.79 -12.56
C ASP A 384 -12.76 -8.12 -13.63
N GLU A 385 -14.01 -7.74 -13.41
CA GLU A 385 -15.10 -7.92 -14.39
C GLU A 385 -14.89 -7.06 -15.65
N PHE A 386 -14.38 -5.85 -15.50
CA PHE A 386 -14.02 -4.97 -16.61
C PHE A 386 -12.93 -5.60 -17.48
N LEU A 387 -11.87 -6.10 -16.87
CA LEU A 387 -10.77 -6.77 -17.56
C LEU A 387 -11.24 -8.04 -18.29
N ARG A 388 -12.10 -8.85 -17.65
CA ARG A 388 -12.75 -9.98 -18.31
C ARG A 388 -13.53 -9.54 -19.55
N ALA A 389 -14.33 -8.49 -19.43
CA ALA A 389 -15.13 -7.98 -20.54
C ALA A 389 -14.28 -7.38 -21.68
N VAL A 390 -13.14 -6.75 -21.36
CA VAL A 390 -12.15 -6.30 -22.35
C VAL A 390 -11.53 -7.50 -23.08
N HIS A 391 -11.10 -8.50 -22.33
CA HIS A 391 -10.55 -9.74 -22.89
C HIS A 391 -11.53 -10.41 -23.84
N GLU A 392 -12.79 -10.59 -23.44
CA GLU A 392 -13.83 -11.20 -24.28
C GLU A 392 -14.08 -10.43 -25.60
N ARG A 393 -13.95 -9.10 -25.57
CA ARG A 393 -14.06 -8.25 -26.77
C ARG A 393 -12.84 -8.41 -27.67
N MET A 394 -11.65 -8.44 -27.07
CA MET A 394 -10.40 -8.66 -27.80
C MET A 394 -10.41 -10.04 -28.51
N GLU A 395 -10.90 -11.08 -27.86
CA GLU A 395 -11.00 -12.43 -28.42
C GLU A 395 -11.94 -12.51 -29.65
N LYS A 396 -12.94 -11.64 -29.74
CA LYS A 396 -13.87 -11.57 -30.89
C LYS A 396 -13.31 -10.85 -32.10
N THR A 397 -12.12 -10.23 -32.00
CA THR A 397 -11.49 -9.50 -33.10
C THR A 397 -10.85 -10.45 -34.12
N PRO A 398 -10.65 -10.01 -35.37
CA PRO A 398 -9.97 -10.81 -36.40
C PRO A 398 -8.47 -11.04 -36.15
N ALA A 399 -7.82 -10.22 -35.28
CA ALA A 399 -6.40 -10.36 -34.97
C ALA A 399 -6.12 -11.72 -34.30
N LYS A 400 -5.15 -12.47 -34.82
CA LYS A 400 -4.75 -13.76 -34.25
C LYS A 400 -3.70 -13.57 -33.16
N VAL A 401 -2.76 -12.64 -33.38
CA VAL A 401 -1.70 -12.31 -32.44
C VAL A 401 -2.18 -11.15 -31.58
N ARG A 402 -2.43 -11.43 -30.31
CA ARG A 402 -3.02 -10.48 -29.36
C ARG A 402 -2.28 -10.51 -28.02
N LEU A 403 -2.21 -9.35 -27.39
CA LEU A 403 -1.69 -9.18 -26.04
C LEU A 403 -2.62 -8.22 -25.28
N LEU A 404 -3.03 -8.64 -24.06
CA LEU A 404 -3.70 -7.81 -23.07
C LEU A 404 -2.74 -7.61 -21.90
N CYS A 405 -2.42 -6.34 -21.58
CA CYS A 405 -1.62 -5.97 -20.43
C CYS A 405 -2.46 -5.13 -19.47
N TYR A 406 -2.44 -5.49 -18.21
CA TYR A 406 -2.97 -4.66 -17.12
C TYR A 406 -1.85 -4.26 -16.19
N ALA A 407 -1.80 -2.98 -15.82
CA ALA A 407 -0.96 -2.46 -14.76
C ALA A 407 -1.68 -1.28 -14.09
N ALA A 408 -1.74 -1.26 -12.76
CA ALA A 408 -2.21 -0.08 -12.05
C ALA A 408 -1.11 0.99 -12.03
N ASP A 409 -1.53 2.25 -12.00
CA ASP A 409 -0.65 3.40 -11.95
C ASP A 409 0.06 3.56 -10.60
N HIS A 410 -0.66 3.32 -9.52
CA HIS A 410 -0.17 3.23 -8.14
C HIS A 410 -1.08 2.38 -7.27
N GLY A 411 -0.62 2.05 -6.07
CA GLY A 411 -1.41 1.37 -5.05
C GLY A 411 -2.15 2.34 -4.14
N GLU A 412 -2.80 1.79 -3.10
CA GLU A 412 -3.61 2.51 -2.12
C GLU A 412 -3.42 1.89 -0.74
N ASP A 413 -3.06 2.67 0.27
CA ASP A 413 -2.96 2.21 1.65
C ASP A 413 -4.32 2.31 2.35
N VAL A 414 -5.19 1.34 2.08
CA VAL A 414 -6.58 1.29 2.58
C VAL A 414 -6.62 0.96 4.07
N PHE A 415 -5.91 -0.08 4.49
CA PHE A 415 -5.91 -0.51 5.89
C PHE A 415 -5.23 0.50 6.81
N GLY A 416 -4.11 1.08 6.38
CA GLY A 416 -3.45 2.16 7.11
C GLY A 416 -4.19 3.49 7.07
N ARG A 417 -5.26 3.59 6.25
CA ARG A 417 -6.06 4.82 6.05
C ARG A 417 -5.23 6.03 5.62
N ARG A 418 -4.07 5.76 4.99
CA ARG A 418 -3.19 6.80 4.44
C ARG A 418 -3.45 7.01 2.95
N PHE A 419 -4.22 6.10 2.36
CA PHE A 419 -4.61 6.13 0.96
C PHE A 419 -3.36 6.23 0.05
N HIS A 420 -3.18 7.31 -0.69
CA HIS A 420 -1.98 7.57 -1.49
C HIS A 420 -1.28 8.89 -1.08
N ASN A 421 -1.31 9.22 0.22
CA ASN A 421 -0.66 10.41 0.75
C ASN A 421 0.88 10.27 0.73
N ALA A 422 1.54 10.95 -0.20
CA ALA A 422 2.99 10.92 -0.38
C ALA A 422 3.78 11.37 0.86
N ALA A 423 3.22 12.28 1.68
CA ALA A 423 3.89 12.77 2.89
C ALA A 423 3.98 11.71 4.00
N SER A 424 3.11 10.70 3.95
CA SER A 424 3.11 9.55 4.87
C SER A 424 3.21 8.23 4.10
N PHE A 425 4.13 8.17 3.16
CA PHE A 425 4.32 7.05 2.26
C PHE A 425 4.42 5.71 2.98
N THR A 426 3.71 4.72 2.42
CA THR A 426 3.87 3.30 2.71
C THR A 426 4.05 2.53 1.41
N TYR A 427 4.70 1.36 1.45
CA TYR A 427 4.90 0.56 0.23
C TYR A 427 3.60 0.05 -0.39
N ASP A 428 2.50 0.05 0.35
CA ASP A 428 1.18 -0.28 -0.17
C ASP A 428 0.66 0.74 -1.19
N MET A 429 1.14 1.98 -1.11
CA MET A 429 0.88 3.02 -2.11
C MET A 429 1.65 2.78 -3.43
N ALA A 430 2.70 1.96 -3.40
CA ALA A 430 3.49 1.64 -4.58
C ALA A 430 3.24 0.22 -5.12
N ARG A 431 2.70 -0.71 -4.32
CA ARG A 431 2.43 -2.08 -4.76
C ARG A 431 1.29 -2.14 -5.73
N ILE A 432 1.55 -2.58 -6.96
CA ILE A 432 0.57 -2.62 -8.02
C ILE A 432 0.34 -4.05 -8.53
N PRO A 433 -0.91 -4.42 -8.86
CA PRO A 433 -1.18 -5.60 -9.66
C PRO A 433 -0.76 -5.34 -11.11
N MET A 434 -0.02 -6.29 -11.70
CA MET A 434 0.37 -6.25 -13.10
C MET A 434 0.40 -7.68 -13.66
N PHE A 435 -0.25 -7.88 -14.79
CA PHE A 435 -0.18 -9.14 -15.53
C PHE A 435 -0.31 -8.93 -17.04
N ILE A 436 0.17 -9.88 -17.80
CA ILE A 436 0.08 -9.89 -19.26
C ILE A 436 -0.51 -11.23 -19.69
N GLN A 437 -1.54 -11.18 -20.52
CA GLN A 437 -2.13 -12.33 -21.15
C GLN A 437 -1.85 -12.30 -22.65
N PHE A 438 -1.44 -13.42 -23.19
CA PHE A 438 -1.09 -13.61 -24.58
C PHE A 438 -2.12 -14.53 -25.28
N SER A 439 -2.43 -14.26 -26.54
CA SER A 439 -3.05 -15.30 -27.37
C SER A 439 -2.07 -16.45 -27.62
N PRO A 440 -2.55 -17.70 -27.87
CA PRO A 440 -1.67 -18.81 -28.23
C PRO A 440 -0.76 -18.50 -29.42
N ALA A 441 -1.27 -17.78 -30.43
CA ALA A 441 -0.50 -17.36 -31.59
C ALA A 441 0.63 -16.38 -31.23
N TYR A 442 0.39 -15.47 -30.27
CA TYR A 442 1.45 -14.59 -29.76
C TYR A 442 2.53 -15.41 -29.02
N ALA A 443 2.10 -16.29 -28.10
CA ALA A 443 3.02 -17.11 -27.30
C ALA A 443 3.90 -18.02 -28.16
N GLU A 444 3.37 -18.53 -29.26
CA GLU A 444 4.14 -19.31 -30.23
C GLU A 444 5.12 -18.42 -31.01
N LYS A 445 4.64 -17.31 -31.56
CA LYS A 445 5.42 -16.40 -32.41
C LYS A 445 6.57 -15.74 -31.66
N TYR A 446 6.33 -15.31 -30.41
CA TYR A 446 7.28 -14.62 -29.55
C TYR A 446 7.73 -15.45 -28.35
N ALA A 447 7.91 -16.76 -28.56
CA ALA A 447 8.19 -17.73 -27.50
C ALA A 447 9.44 -17.36 -26.66
N VAL A 448 10.45 -16.78 -27.28
CA VAL A 448 11.69 -16.32 -26.56
C VAL A 448 11.33 -15.23 -25.54
N SER A 449 10.59 -14.21 -25.96
CA SER A 449 10.17 -13.11 -25.08
C SER A 449 9.25 -13.60 -23.95
N VAL A 450 8.29 -14.48 -24.28
CA VAL A 450 7.36 -15.07 -23.30
C VAL A 450 8.12 -15.90 -22.26
N ASN A 451 9.09 -16.71 -22.68
CA ASN A 451 9.88 -17.55 -21.77
C ASN A 451 10.78 -16.69 -20.87
N MET A 452 11.45 -15.68 -21.42
CA MET A 452 12.28 -14.76 -20.64
C MET A 452 11.46 -14.00 -19.60
N LEU A 453 10.26 -13.52 -19.97
CA LEU A 453 9.37 -12.87 -19.03
C LEU A 453 8.87 -13.82 -17.94
N ARG A 454 8.60 -15.08 -18.28
CA ARG A 454 8.20 -16.12 -17.32
C ARG A 454 9.30 -16.40 -16.30
N GLU A 455 10.54 -16.45 -16.74
CA GLU A 455 11.70 -16.63 -15.85
C GLU A 455 11.91 -15.43 -14.91
N ARG A 456 11.59 -14.24 -15.39
CA ARG A 456 11.79 -12.99 -14.63
C ARG A 456 10.56 -12.45 -13.91
N ARG A 457 9.45 -13.20 -13.88
CA ARG A 457 8.21 -12.76 -13.24
C ARG A 457 8.34 -12.37 -11.75
N THR A 458 9.38 -12.88 -11.08
CA THR A 458 9.69 -12.58 -9.66
C THR A 458 10.77 -11.50 -9.51
N ALA A 459 11.36 -11.02 -10.60
CA ALA A 459 12.30 -9.91 -10.54
C ALA A 459 11.58 -8.63 -10.09
N PRO A 460 12.28 -7.70 -9.42
CA PRO A 460 11.72 -6.39 -9.15
C PRO A 460 11.45 -5.65 -10.46
N PHE A 461 10.28 -5.06 -10.55
CA PHE A 461 9.84 -4.29 -11.71
C PHE A 461 9.17 -3.01 -11.23
N THR A 462 9.66 -1.87 -11.69
CA THR A 462 9.01 -0.59 -11.41
C THR A 462 8.33 -0.07 -12.68
N LEU A 463 7.17 0.58 -12.50
CA LEU A 463 6.29 0.93 -13.62
C LEU A 463 6.95 1.88 -14.65
N ASP A 464 7.96 2.63 -14.26
CA ASP A 464 8.77 3.45 -15.17
C ASP A 464 9.67 2.65 -16.13
N LEU A 465 9.75 1.32 -15.96
CA LEU A 465 10.37 0.39 -16.90
C LEU A 465 9.38 -0.15 -17.95
N PHE A 466 8.10 0.18 -17.78
CA PHE A 466 7.01 -0.29 -18.63
C PHE A 466 7.19 0.11 -20.09
N TYR A 467 7.68 1.32 -20.34
CA TYR A 467 7.99 1.79 -21.68
C TYR A 467 8.90 0.83 -22.45
N ASN A 468 10.03 0.43 -21.84
CA ASN A 468 11.00 -0.47 -22.46
C ASN A 468 10.42 -1.88 -22.64
N ALA A 469 9.76 -2.41 -21.61
CA ALA A 469 9.12 -3.71 -21.65
C ALA A 469 8.08 -3.80 -22.76
N MET A 470 7.23 -2.77 -22.91
CA MET A 470 6.18 -2.76 -23.94
C MET A 470 6.75 -2.63 -25.35
N LEU A 471 7.80 -1.84 -25.58
CA LEU A 471 8.47 -1.81 -26.89
C LEU A 471 8.96 -3.20 -27.29
N SER A 472 9.59 -3.93 -26.40
CA SER A 472 10.06 -5.30 -26.66
C SER A 472 8.92 -6.30 -26.83
N LEU A 473 7.86 -6.23 -26.00
CA LEU A 473 6.66 -7.07 -26.15
C LEU A 473 5.93 -6.82 -27.47
N MET A 474 5.94 -5.59 -27.96
CA MET A 474 5.39 -5.25 -29.26
C MET A 474 6.38 -5.53 -30.41
N ALA A 475 7.55 -6.08 -30.12
CA ALA A 475 8.63 -6.31 -31.08
C ALA A 475 8.96 -5.06 -31.91
N VAL A 476 9.02 -3.89 -31.27
CA VAL A 476 9.42 -2.62 -31.83
C VAL A 476 10.93 -2.44 -31.68
N TYR A 477 11.63 -2.31 -32.78
CA TYR A 477 13.07 -2.06 -32.81
C TYR A 477 13.34 -0.56 -32.94
N SER A 478 13.97 0.01 -31.94
CA SER A 478 14.33 1.44 -31.90
C SER A 478 15.52 1.66 -30.99
N VAL A 479 16.34 2.66 -31.29
CA VAL A 479 17.39 3.15 -30.38
C VAL A 479 16.83 3.79 -29.11
N GLU A 480 15.52 4.05 -29.10
CA GLU A 480 14.82 4.57 -27.94
C GLU A 480 14.54 3.49 -26.87
N ASN A 481 14.68 2.20 -27.21
CA ASN A 481 14.59 1.11 -26.22
C ASN A 481 15.95 0.87 -25.58
N ASP A 482 16.07 1.10 -24.26
CA ASP A 482 17.30 0.89 -23.51
C ASP A 482 17.30 -0.52 -22.90
N SER A 483 18.24 -1.33 -23.33
CA SER A 483 18.33 -2.74 -22.93
C SER A 483 18.61 -2.96 -21.44
N GLN A 484 19.15 -1.97 -20.72
CA GLN A 484 19.40 -2.05 -19.29
C GLN A 484 18.10 -1.95 -18.46
N TYR A 485 17.08 -1.29 -19.02
CA TYR A 485 15.79 -1.07 -18.38
C TYR A 485 14.67 -1.94 -18.96
N ASP A 486 15.00 -2.84 -19.89
CA ASP A 486 14.07 -3.75 -20.51
C ASP A 486 14.14 -5.13 -19.86
N ILE A 487 13.07 -5.51 -19.16
CA ILE A 487 12.97 -6.81 -18.47
C ILE A 487 13.07 -8.00 -19.44
N LEU A 488 12.86 -7.80 -20.74
CA LEU A 488 13.02 -8.82 -21.77
C LEU A 488 14.44 -8.86 -22.37
N SER A 489 15.33 -7.95 -21.96
CA SER A 489 16.71 -7.91 -22.43
C SER A 489 17.63 -8.77 -21.56
N PRO A 490 18.62 -9.48 -22.14
CA PRO A 490 19.70 -10.12 -21.36
C PRO A 490 20.46 -9.14 -20.46
N ASN A 491 20.47 -7.85 -20.82
CA ASN A 491 21.19 -6.79 -20.11
C ASN A 491 20.37 -6.13 -19.00
N TYR A 492 19.18 -6.65 -18.66
CA TYR A 492 18.34 -6.07 -17.61
C TYR A 492 19.12 -5.90 -16.31
N ALA A 493 19.25 -4.64 -15.86
CA ALA A 493 20.18 -4.27 -14.79
C ALA A 493 19.48 -4.02 -13.44
N ILE A 494 18.15 -4.14 -13.37
CA ILE A 494 17.41 -3.85 -12.13
C ILE A 494 17.31 -5.09 -11.26
N SER A 495 17.82 -4.95 -10.06
CA SER A 495 17.84 -5.96 -9.01
C SER A 495 17.25 -5.38 -7.71
N TRP A 496 17.10 -6.20 -6.68
CA TRP A 496 16.60 -5.72 -5.38
C TRP A 496 17.50 -4.66 -4.75
N GLU A 497 18.78 -4.72 -5.01
CA GLU A 497 19.80 -3.82 -4.45
C GLU A 497 19.69 -2.39 -5.03
N ASN A 498 19.17 -2.25 -6.25
CA ASN A 498 19.10 -0.96 -6.94
C ASN A 498 17.68 -0.54 -7.35
N ALA A 499 16.67 -1.39 -7.14
CA ALA A 499 15.29 -1.04 -7.44
C ALA A 499 14.76 0.06 -6.49
N VAL A 500 14.14 1.08 -7.07
CA VAL A 500 13.67 2.28 -6.34
C VAL A 500 12.22 2.64 -6.67
N THR A 501 11.60 3.43 -5.80
CA THR A 501 10.29 4.05 -5.98
C THR A 501 10.30 5.48 -5.45
N MET A 502 9.19 6.20 -5.50
CA MET A 502 9.02 7.57 -5.03
C MET A 502 10.06 8.53 -5.62
N LYS A 503 10.22 8.50 -6.95
CA LYS A 503 11.23 9.30 -7.68
C LYS A 503 12.66 9.02 -7.19
N ALA A 504 12.96 7.76 -6.95
CA ALA A 504 14.23 7.27 -6.41
C ALA A 504 14.55 7.70 -4.95
N ASP A 505 13.57 8.20 -4.21
CA ASP A 505 13.75 8.55 -2.79
C ASP A 505 13.69 7.33 -1.86
N LYS A 506 13.04 6.25 -2.30
CA LYS A 506 12.87 5.00 -1.52
C LYS A 506 13.43 3.80 -2.27
N THR A 507 14.23 2.98 -1.60
CA THR A 507 14.68 1.70 -2.13
C THR A 507 13.61 0.63 -1.94
N LEU A 508 13.40 -0.21 -2.93
CA LEU A 508 12.46 -1.34 -2.78
C LEU A 508 12.99 -2.43 -1.86
N ASP A 509 14.27 -2.43 -1.59
CA ASP A 509 14.88 -3.33 -0.61
C ASP A 509 14.34 -3.10 0.81
N SER A 510 13.95 -1.86 1.13
CA SER A 510 13.31 -1.51 2.41
C SER A 510 11.79 -1.72 2.46
N ARG A 511 11.14 -2.24 1.41
CA ARG A 511 9.68 -2.49 1.33
C ARG A 511 9.13 -3.42 2.42
N PHE A 512 10.00 -4.17 3.04
CA PHE A 512 9.65 -5.16 4.05
C PHE A 512 9.66 -4.60 5.48
N TYR A 513 10.18 -3.39 5.65
CA TYR A 513 10.07 -2.69 6.93
C TYR A 513 8.60 -2.27 7.10
N ALA A 514 8.01 -2.83 8.14
CA ALA A 514 6.59 -2.94 8.34
C ALA A 514 5.82 -1.66 8.03
N THR A 515 4.90 -1.76 7.11
CA THR A 515 3.71 -0.92 7.12
C THR A 515 2.78 -1.40 8.24
N SER A 516 1.98 -0.53 8.80
CA SER A 516 0.95 -0.89 9.78
C SER A 516 0.03 -2.03 9.32
N GLU A 517 -0.14 -2.12 8.01
CA GLU A 517 -0.95 -3.10 7.32
C GLU A 517 -0.23 -4.44 7.12
N ALA A 518 1.07 -4.42 6.83
CA ALA A 518 1.89 -5.62 6.80
C ALA A 518 1.83 -6.40 8.11
N ARG A 519 1.58 -5.69 9.23
CA ARG A 519 1.34 -6.31 10.52
C ARG A 519 0.03 -7.10 10.59
N LEU A 520 -1.00 -6.64 9.85
CA LEU A 520 -2.32 -7.26 9.86
C LEU A 520 -2.44 -8.35 8.80
N LEU A 521 -1.99 -8.07 7.59
CA LEU A 521 -2.05 -9.03 6.48
C LEU A 521 -0.80 -9.92 6.42
N ARG A 522 0.33 -9.48 7.00
CA ARG A 522 1.59 -10.23 7.18
C ARG A 522 2.06 -10.99 5.94
N ASP A 523 1.77 -10.45 4.78
CA ASP A 523 2.09 -11.05 3.49
C ASP A 523 3.51 -10.77 3.02
N ASP A 524 4.19 -9.83 3.71
CA ASP A 524 5.53 -9.45 3.32
C ASP A 524 6.57 -10.29 4.05
N PRO A 525 7.47 -10.90 3.30
CA PRO A 525 8.63 -11.54 3.89
C PRO A 525 9.48 -10.48 4.61
N LEU A 526 10.04 -10.86 5.74
CA LEU A 526 11.13 -10.15 6.34
C LEU A 526 12.31 -10.11 5.38
N VAL A 527 12.76 -8.92 5.04
CA VAL A 527 14.10 -8.73 4.47
C VAL A 527 15.04 -8.38 5.60
N VAL A 528 15.78 -9.37 6.01
CA VAL A 528 17.09 -9.14 6.58
C VAL A 528 17.99 -8.85 5.39
N GLU A 529 18.71 -7.73 5.41
CA GLU A 529 19.73 -7.50 4.39
C GLU A 529 20.57 -8.77 4.29
N ARG A 530 20.72 -9.33 3.09
CA ARG A 530 21.43 -10.61 2.86
C ARG A 530 22.83 -10.62 3.47
N GLU A 531 23.50 -9.50 3.47
CA GLU A 531 24.81 -9.33 4.09
C GLU A 531 24.72 -9.44 5.62
N ASN A 532 23.69 -8.90 6.24
CA ASN A 532 23.47 -9.00 7.69
C ASN A 532 23.09 -10.42 8.10
N LEU A 533 22.28 -11.13 7.31
CA LEU A 533 21.97 -12.53 7.54
C LEU A 533 23.23 -13.40 7.49
N LYS A 534 24.06 -13.23 6.45
CA LYS A 534 25.35 -13.92 6.34
C LYS A 534 26.28 -13.61 7.52
N HIS A 535 26.27 -12.36 7.98
CA HIS A 535 27.03 -11.95 9.15
C HIS A 535 26.51 -12.59 10.42
N LEU A 536 25.18 -12.61 10.65
CA LEU A 536 24.56 -13.27 11.80
C LEU A 536 24.86 -14.77 11.84
N GLN A 537 24.74 -15.45 10.71
CA GLN A 537 25.06 -16.87 10.60
C GLN A 537 26.56 -17.14 10.89
N LYS A 538 27.46 -16.23 10.51
CA LYS A 538 28.89 -16.33 10.80
C LYS A 538 29.22 -16.10 12.28
N VAL A 539 28.52 -15.16 12.91
CA VAL A 539 28.75 -14.79 14.32
C VAL A 539 28.15 -15.82 15.28
N CYS A 540 27.03 -16.40 14.93
CA CYS A 540 26.29 -17.36 15.74
C CYS A 540 25.97 -18.63 14.94
N PRO A 541 26.98 -19.42 14.55
CA PRO A 541 26.81 -20.58 13.69
C PRO A 541 26.01 -21.72 14.36
N ASP A 542 25.93 -21.73 15.70
CA ASP A 542 25.21 -22.66 16.54
C ASP A 542 23.72 -22.29 16.76
N LYS A 543 23.29 -21.09 16.29
CA LYS A 543 21.91 -20.63 16.40
C LYS A 543 21.15 -20.81 15.09
N LEU A 544 19.88 -21.22 15.20
CA LEU A 544 18.97 -21.26 14.09
C LEU A 544 18.22 -19.93 14.02
N LEU A 545 18.24 -19.28 12.86
CA LEU A 545 17.50 -18.07 12.61
C LEU A 545 16.19 -18.43 11.91
N ALA A 546 15.05 -18.02 12.50
CA ALA A 546 13.74 -18.22 11.93
C ALA A 546 13.06 -16.86 11.66
N ALA A 547 12.45 -16.73 10.50
CA ALA A 547 11.67 -15.56 10.16
C ALA A 547 10.28 -15.66 10.79
N ILE A 548 9.82 -14.57 11.42
CA ILE A 548 8.50 -14.49 12.08
C ILE A 548 7.39 -14.25 11.05
N HIS A 549 6.19 -14.79 11.30
CA HIS A 549 4.96 -14.56 10.54
C HIS A 549 5.06 -14.92 9.04
N CYS A 550 5.62 -16.06 8.73
CA CYS A 550 5.68 -16.60 7.37
C CYS A 550 4.36 -17.27 6.95
N ASP A 551 3.22 -16.65 7.26
CA ASP A 551 1.88 -17.22 7.04
C ASP A 551 1.49 -17.24 5.56
N ALA A 552 1.95 -16.28 4.78
CA ALA A 552 1.73 -16.27 3.34
C ALA A 552 2.75 -17.15 2.62
N LEU A 553 2.28 -17.97 1.67
CA LEU A 553 3.14 -18.86 0.89
C LEU A 553 4.29 -18.10 0.19
N GLY A 554 3.96 -16.95 -0.45
CA GLY A 554 4.97 -16.12 -1.12
C GLY A 554 6.01 -15.56 -0.14
N ALA A 555 5.58 -15.19 1.08
CA ALA A 555 6.48 -14.73 2.14
C ALA A 555 7.46 -15.84 2.55
N ALA A 556 6.96 -17.04 2.82
CA ALA A 556 7.79 -18.18 3.19
C ALA A 556 8.79 -18.55 2.08
N GLN A 557 8.36 -18.58 0.82
CA GLN A 557 9.23 -18.85 -0.32
C GLN A 557 10.32 -17.79 -0.50
N GLN A 558 9.98 -16.53 -0.30
CA GLN A 558 10.96 -15.43 -0.37
C GLN A 558 11.99 -15.51 0.76
N VAL A 559 11.54 -15.73 1.98
CA VAL A 559 12.40 -15.90 3.16
C VAL A 559 13.41 -17.03 2.95
N LEU A 560 12.97 -18.18 2.41
CA LEU A 560 13.87 -19.30 2.08
C LEU A 560 14.85 -18.96 0.94
N THR A 561 14.43 -18.11 0.01
CA THR A 561 15.29 -17.60 -1.07
C THR A 561 16.36 -16.64 -0.54
N ASP A 562 15.99 -15.83 0.45
CA ASP A 562 16.90 -14.89 1.13
C ASP A 562 17.90 -15.58 2.07
N GLY A 563 17.79 -16.90 2.22
CA GLY A 563 18.76 -17.73 2.95
C GLY A 563 18.39 -18.05 4.39
N PHE A 564 17.19 -17.70 4.84
CA PHE A 564 16.67 -18.22 6.12
C PHE A 564 16.44 -19.73 6.00
N ARG A 565 16.64 -20.43 7.11
CA ARG A 565 16.39 -21.86 7.21
C ARG A 565 15.36 -22.17 8.30
N GLY A 566 14.74 -21.16 8.88
CA GLY A 566 13.67 -21.26 9.85
C GLY A 566 12.46 -20.42 9.45
N LEU A 567 11.28 -20.95 9.63
CA LEU A 567 9.99 -20.30 9.39
C LEU A 567 9.14 -20.40 10.65
N GLU A 568 8.55 -19.28 11.08
CA GLU A 568 7.46 -19.27 12.03
C GLU A 568 6.16 -19.09 11.27
N VAL A 569 5.19 -19.98 11.51
CA VAL A 569 3.89 -20.00 10.85
C VAL A 569 2.80 -20.09 11.91
N ASN A 570 1.84 -19.18 11.84
CA ASN A 570 0.69 -19.18 12.73
C ASN A 570 -0.37 -20.18 12.24
N ILE A 571 -0.83 -21.06 13.13
CA ILE A 571 -1.78 -22.13 12.81
C ILE A 571 -3.01 -22.04 13.71
N ASN A 572 -4.18 -22.06 13.08
CA ASN A 572 -5.45 -22.10 13.80
C ASN A 572 -5.88 -23.56 14.01
N ALA A 573 -6.01 -23.95 15.27
CA ALA A 573 -6.55 -25.24 15.65
C ALA A 573 -8.11 -25.20 15.68
N PRO A 574 -8.79 -26.34 15.43
CA PRO A 574 -8.24 -27.65 15.10
C PRO A 574 -7.99 -27.84 13.60
N ASP A 575 -8.45 -26.92 12.74
CA ASP A 575 -8.53 -27.12 11.26
C ASP A 575 -7.18 -27.01 10.56
N MET A 576 -6.10 -26.72 11.30
CA MET A 576 -4.74 -26.55 10.74
C MET A 576 -4.64 -25.49 9.64
N ARG A 577 -5.48 -24.46 9.70
CA ARG A 577 -5.44 -23.34 8.75
C ARG A 577 -4.38 -22.33 9.14
N ILE A 578 -3.71 -21.80 8.15
CA ILE A 578 -2.65 -20.80 8.35
C ILE A 578 -3.25 -19.44 8.64
N GLY A 579 -2.63 -18.69 9.52
CA GLY A 579 -2.96 -17.31 9.84
C GLY A 579 -2.99 -17.00 11.33
N HIS A 580 -2.86 -15.72 11.64
CA HIS A 580 -2.84 -15.23 13.00
C HIS A 580 -4.26 -14.84 13.46
N ALA A 581 -5.04 -15.80 13.92
CA ALA A 581 -6.37 -15.51 14.45
C ALA A 581 -6.29 -14.70 15.75
N PRO A 582 -7.23 -13.77 15.98
CA PRO A 582 -8.38 -13.47 15.12
C PRO A 582 -8.07 -12.46 14.00
N GLU A 583 -6.84 -11.97 13.89
CA GLU A 583 -6.51 -10.88 12.98
C GLU A 583 -6.61 -11.29 11.51
N LEU A 584 -6.11 -12.49 11.17
CA LEU A 584 -6.13 -12.98 9.80
C LEU A 584 -6.03 -14.50 9.77
N VAL A 585 -6.90 -15.16 9.01
CA VAL A 585 -6.84 -16.59 8.69
C VAL A 585 -6.92 -16.75 7.18
N TYR A 586 -5.92 -17.42 6.60
CA TYR A 586 -5.91 -17.74 5.18
C TYR A 586 -6.80 -18.96 4.90
N ASP A 587 -7.36 -19.01 3.71
CA ASP A 587 -8.06 -20.22 3.23
C ASP A 587 -7.06 -21.26 2.70
N MET A 588 -5.98 -21.46 3.43
CA MET A 588 -4.91 -22.41 3.12
C MET A 588 -4.65 -23.30 4.35
N ALA A 589 -4.74 -24.61 4.16
CA ALA A 589 -4.34 -25.57 5.18
C ALA A 589 -2.81 -25.72 5.23
N LEU A 590 -2.29 -26.12 6.39
CA LEU A 590 -0.85 -26.38 6.56
C LEU A 590 -0.34 -27.44 5.58
N ASP A 591 -1.12 -28.47 5.25
CA ASP A 591 -0.77 -29.49 4.26
C ASP A 591 -0.49 -28.87 2.89
N GLU A 592 -1.39 -28.03 2.41
CA GLU A 592 -1.22 -27.32 1.15
C GLU A 592 0.02 -26.42 1.15
N PHE A 593 0.23 -25.68 2.23
CA PHE A 593 1.41 -24.82 2.41
C PHE A 593 2.71 -25.63 2.33
N LEU A 594 2.80 -26.73 3.10
CA LEU A 594 4.00 -27.59 3.14
C LEU A 594 4.31 -28.22 1.79
N SER A 595 3.28 -28.55 1.01
CA SER A 595 3.44 -29.10 -0.35
C SER A 595 4.02 -28.13 -1.35
N ARG A 596 3.96 -26.83 -1.07
CA ARG A 596 4.36 -25.72 -1.98
C ARG A 596 5.68 -25.04 -1.59
N ILE A 597 6.25 -25.33 -0.43
CA ILE A 597 7.57 -24.81 -0.01
C ILE A 597 8.66 -25.87 -0.20
N ASP A 598 9.91 -25.41 -0.39
CA ASP A 598 11.08 -26.32 -0.45
C ASP A 598 11.53 -26.72 0.97
N LEU A 599 10.97 -27.79 1.49
CA LEU A 599 11.28 -28.29 2.82
C LEU A 599 12.76 -28.71 3.01
N ASN A 600 13.54 -28.91 1.93
CA ASN A 600 14.99 -29.18 2.05
C ASN A 600 15.76 -27.94 2.53
N LYS A 601 15.15 -26.77 2.38
CA LYS A 601 15.71 -25.50 2.89
C LYS A 601 15.25 -25.15 4.30
N VAL A 602 14.37 -25.96 4.91
CA VAL A 602 13.80 -25.68 6.24
C VAL A 602 14.46 -26.57 7.30
N ASP A 603 15.30 -26.00 8.14
CA ASP A 603 15.90 -26.66 9.30
C ASP A 603 15.00 -26.61 10.53
N ILE A 604 14.21 -25.54 10.66
CA ILE A 604 13.24 -25.37 11.75
C ILE A 604 11.91 -24.82 11.23
N LEU A 605 10.82 -25.46 11.59
CA LEU A 605 9.45 -25.00 11.39
C LEU A 605 8.83 -24.73 12.76
N TRP A 606 8.55 -23.47 13.05
CA TRP A 606 7.92 -23.07 14.29
C TRP A 606 6.44 -22.86 14.05
N LEU A 607 5.60 -23.75 14.56
CA LEU A 607 4.15 -23.69 14.48
C LEU A 607 3.61 -23.02 15.75
N ASP A 608 3.20 -21.76 15.62
CA ASP A 608 2.51 -21.02 16.68
C ASP A 608 1.02 -21.32 16.61
N MET A 609 0.56 -22.23 17.47
CA MET A 609 -0.80 -22.70 17.52
C MET A 609 -1.71 -21.70 18.21
N LYS A 610 -2.60 -21.11 17.42
CA LYS A 610 -3.65 -20.18 17.89
C LYS A 610 -4.93 -20.95 18.25
N ASN A 611 -5.71 -20.41 19.17
CA ASN A 611 -7.05 -20.91 19.52
C ASN A 611 -7.11 -22.36 20.02
N VAL A 612 -6.02 -22.92 20.53
CA VAL A 612 -5.99 -24.30 21.03
C VAL A 612 -6.78 -24.42 22.33
N ARG A 613 -7.77 -25.31 22.35
CA ARG A 613 -8.51 -25.69 23.53
C ARG A 613 -8.13 -27.11 23.97
N ASP A 614 -8.38 -27.44 25.23
CA ASP A 614 -8.10 -28.79 25.75
C ASP A 614 -8.82 -29.90 24.96
N GLU A 615 -10.02 -29.60 24.44
CA GLU A 615 -10.83 -30.51 23.61
C GLU A 615 -10.24 -30.75 22.20
N ASP A 616 -9.42 -29.79 21.70
CA ASP A 616 -8.85 -29.83 20.34
C ASP A 616 -7.55 -30.67 20.27
N ILE A 617 -6.92 -30.96 21.40
CA ILE A 617 -5.58 -31.56 21.46
C ILE A 617 -5.50 -32.93 20.76
N ASP A 618 -6.52 -33.75 20.90
CA ASP A 618 -6.52 -35.10 20.28
C ASP A 618 -6.65 -34.99 18.75
N SER A 619 -7.46 -34.05 18.27
CA SER A 619 -7.57 -33.74 16.85
C SER A 619 -6.29 -33.12 16.28
N LEU A 620 -5.71 -32.15 17.01
CA LEU A 620 -4.44 -31.52 16.66
C LEU A 620 -3.31 -32.54 16.56
N LEU A 621 -3.17 -33.42 17.54
CA LEU A 621 -2.16 -34.49 17.56
C LEU A 621 -2.34 -35.46 16.39
N LYS A 622 -3.59 -35.82 16.07
CA LYS A 622 -3.89 -36.64 14.89
C LYS A 622 -3.42 -35.95 13.62
N ASN A 623 -3.77 -34.67 13.40
CA ASN A 623 -3.40 -33.92 12.22
C ASN A 623 -1.89 -33.75 12.09
N LEU A 624 -1.19 -33.41 13.17
CA LEU A 624 0.27 -33.34 13.21
C LEU A 624 0.93 -34.67 12.82
N ASN A 625 0.44 -35.80 13.36
CA ASN A 625 0.99 -37.12 13.04
C ASN A 625 0.70 -37.56 11.60
N GLU A 626 -0.43 -37.19 11.03
CA GLU A 626 -0.71 -37.42 9.61
C GLU A 626 0.26 -36.63 8.71
N LEU A 627 0.47 -35.34 9.00
CA LEU A 627 1.43 -34.50 8.25
C LEU A 627 2.87 -35.02 8.38
N ASP A 628 3.27 -35.51 9.58
CA ASP A 628 4.60 -36.06 9.82
C ASP A 628 4.92 -37.27 8.90
N LYS A 629 3.93 -38.08 8.55
CA LYS A 629 4.12 -39.23 7.64
C LYS A 629 4.59 -38.83 6.24
N TYR A 630 4.17 -37.65 5.79
CA TYR A 630 4.47 -37.17 4.43
C TYR A 630 5.68 -36.23 4.41
N TYR A 631 5.89 -35.42 5.45
CA TYR A 631 6.83 -34.32 5.43
C TYR A 631 7.99 -34.45 6.42
N ASN A 632 8.00 -35.52 7.27
CA ASN A 632 9.03 -35.76 8.29
C ASN A 632 9.27 -34.53 9.20
N LEU A 633 8.23 -34.08 9.89
CA LEU A 633 8.18 -32.82 10.60
C LEU A 633 8.76 -32.89 12.02
N LYS A 634 8.60 -34.00 12.76
CA LYS A 634 8.93 -34.10 14.20
C LYS A 634 10.31 -33.58 14.56
N ASN A 635 11.32 -33.88 13.72
CA ASN A 635 12.70 -33.54 14.01
C ASN A 635 13.04 -32.08 13.76
N ARG A 636 12.19 -31.36 13.07
CA ARG A 636 12.41 -29.96 12.66
C ARG A 636 11.32 -29.00 13.14
N THR A 637 10.32 -29.45 13.89
CA THR A 637 9.17 -28.63 14.23
C THR A 637 9.17 -28.28 15.72
N ILE A 638 8.89 -27.02 16.03
CA ILE A 638 8.50 -26.52 17.35
C ILE A 638 6.99 -26.35 17.33
N VAL A 639 6.29 -26.95 18.28
CA VAL A 639 4.84 -26.78 18.46
C VAL A 639 4.63 -25.90 19.68
N GLU A 640 4.32 -24.64 19.44
CA GLU A 640 4.05 -23.67 20.50
C GLU A 640 2.54 -23.42 20.61
N SER A 641 2.05 -23.21 21.81
CA SER A 641 0.67 -22.77 22.06
C SER A 641 0.66 -21.45 22.79
N SER A 642 -0.04 -20.49 22.22
CA SER A 642 -0.31 -19.19 22.86
C SER A 642 -1.31 -19.29 24.01
N PHE A 643 -1.84 -20.49 24.30
CA PHE A 643 -2.80 -20.74 25.38
C PHE A 643 -2.26 -21.76 26.38
N VAL A 644 -2.62 -21.58 27.65
CA VAL A 644 -2.32 -22.56 28.67
C VAL A 644 -3.27 -23.73 28.54
N THR A 645 -2.74 -24.92 28.25
CA THR A 645 -3.47 -26.18 28.28
C THR A 645 -2.59 -27.26 28.87
N SER A 646 -3.13 -27.95 29.88
CA SER A 646 -2.42 -29.08 30.51
C SER A 646 -2.27 -30.28 29.57
N ASN A 647 -3.04 -30.34 28.51
CA ASN A 647 -3.05 -31.44 27.56
C ASN A 647 -1.93 -31.37 26.50
N MET A 648 -1.17 -30.28 26.40
CA MET A 648 0.02 -30.21 25.53
C MET A 648 1.04 -31.36 25.82
N LYS A 649 1.08 -31.88 27.05
CA LYS A 649 1.87 -33.09 27.39
C LYS A 649 1.56 -34.31 26.51
N LYS A 650 0.34 -34.42 25.95
CA LYS A 650 0.02 -35.51 25.04
C LYS A 650 0.87 -35.39 23.77
N ILE A 651 0.98 -34.16 23.21
CA ILE A 651 1.77 -33.86 21.98
C ILE A 651 3.25 -34.13 22.27
N SER A 652 3.77 -33.65 23.39
CA SER A 652 5.17 -33.90 23.84
C SER A 652 5.50 -35.39 23.95
N ARG A 653 4.63 -36.18 24.54
CA ARG A 653 4.81 -37.64 24.73
C ARG A 653 4.82 -38.43 23.43
N TYR A 654 4.18 -37.91 22.39
CA TYR A 654 4.25 -38.47 21.02
C TYR A 654 5.50 -38.07 20.23
N GLY A 655 6.45 -37.38 20.85
CA GLY A 655 7.77 -37.10 20.30
C GLY A 655 7.91 -35.71 19.66
N TRP A 656 6.87 -34.90 19.67
CA TRP A 656 6.93 -33.53 19.20
C TRP A 656 7.72 -32.63 20.17
N ASN A 657 8.40 -31.60 19.62
CA ASN A 657 9.06 -30.57 20.41
C ASN A 657 8.04 -29.48 20.77
N THR A 658 7.42 -29.64 21.94
CA THR A 658 6.47 -28.66 22.47
C THR A 658 7.19 -27.48 23.13
N CYS A 659 6.66 -26.28 22.95
CA CYS A 659 7.21 -25.05 23.49
C CYS A 659 6.21 -24.36 24.42
N TYR A 660 6.65 -23.95 25.60
CA TYR A 660 5.87 -23.07 26.47
C TYR A 660 6.18 -21.61 26.13
N TYR A 661 5.13 -20.82 25.88
CA TYR A 661 5.23 -19.40 25.58
C TYR A 661 5.04 -18.56 26.84
N LEU A 662 5.99 -17.66 27.14
CA LEU A 662 5.96 -16.85 28.38
C LEU A 662 4.69 -15.96 28.48
N ALA A 663 4.17 -15.49 27.37
CA ALA A 663 3.02 -14.60 27.32
C ALA A 663 1.69 -15.33 27.06
N VAL A 664 1.51 -16.52 27.66
CA VAL A 664 0.29 -17.33 27.46
C VAL A 664 -1.01 -16.61 27.84
N LYS A 665 -2.03 -16.85 27.04
CA LYS A 665 -3.41 -16.36 27.23
C LYS A 665 -4.21 -17.40 28.02
N ARG A 666 -5.22 -16.94 28.75
CA ARG A 666 -6.18 -17.83 29.42
C ARG A 666 -7.58 -17.61 28.86
N TRP A 667 -8.29 -18.69 28.63
CA TRP A 667 -9.70 -18.64 28.28
C TRP A 667 -10.54 -18.19 29.49
N SER A 668 -11.48 -17.27 29.22
CA SER A 668 -12.49 -16.81 30.19
C SER A 668 -13.86 -16.97 29.53
N GLY A 669 -14.48 -18.14 29.68
CA GLY A 669 -15.66 -18.51 28.94
C GLY A 669 -15.38 -18.61 27.44
N ASP A 670 -16.28 -18.07 26.59
CA ASP A 670 -16.09 -18.03 25.14
C ASP A 670 -15.22 -16.85 24.65
N ASN A 671 -14.74 -16.02 25.57
CA ASN A 671 -13.94 -14.84 25.26
C ASN A 671 -12.51 -14.98 25.79
N TYR A 672 -11.55 -14.45 25.04
CA TYR A 672 -10.18 -14.24 25.53
C TYR A 672 -9.79 -12.77 25.34
N THR A 673 -8.95 -12.28 26.24
CA THR A 673 -8.46 -10.89 26.17
C THR A 673 -7.15 -10.84 25.40
N PHE A 674 -7.13 -10.00 24.33
CA PHE A 674 -5.89 -9.54 23.71
C PHE A 674 -5.22 -8.52 24.63
N GLY A 675 -3.97 -8.77 24.94
CA GLY A 675 -3.12 -7.84 25.69
C GLY A 675 -1.84 -8.57 26.11
N LEU A 676 -0.82 -7.82 26.50
CA LEU A 676 0.29 -8.37 27.27
C LEU A 676 -0.31 -9.27 28.36
N SER A 677 0.09 -10.55 28.44
CA SER A 677 -0.49 -11.43 29.44
C SER A 677 -0.26 -10.85 30.83
N SER A 678 -1.13 -11.17 31.77
CA SER A 678 -0.99 -10.74 33.18
C SER A 678 0.39 -11.11 33.76
N GLN A 679 0.98 -12.21 33.32
CA GLN A 679 2.33 -12.63 33.68
C GLN A 679 3.39 -11.66 33.18
N PHE A 680 3.30 -11.26 31.94
CA PHE A 680 4.26 -10.36 31.30
C PHE A 680 4.24 -8.95 31.89
N GLU A 681 3.05 -8.38 32.05
CA GLU A 681 2.86 -7.09 32.75
C GLU A 681 3.39 -7.17 34.19
N SER A 682 3.16 -8.31 34.85
CA SER A 682 3.65 -8.55 36.20
C SER A 682 5.19 -8.62 36.25
N ILE A 683 5.83 -9.25 35.26
CA ILE A 683 7.30 -9.29 35.17
C ILE A 683 7.84 -7.86 35.03
N ILE A 684 7.39 -7.10 34.04
CA ILE A 684 7.88 -5.73 33.80
C ILE A 684 7.68 -4.85 35.03
N LYS A 685 6.48 -4.88 35.63
CA LYS A 685 6.14 -4.08 36.81
C LYS A 685 7.01 -4.44 38.03
N ASN A 686 7.16 -5.73 38.28
CA ASN A 686 7.90 -6.18 39.47
C ASN A 686 9.42 -6.04 39.29
N MET A 687 9.95 -6.18 38.09
CA MET A 687 11.36 -5.84 37.79
C MET A 687 11.64 -4.36 38.00
N ALA A 688 10.75 -3.46 37.50
CA ALA A 688 10.86 -2.03 37.72
C ALA A 688 10.80 -1.66 39.23
N GLN A 689 9.99 -2.38 39.99
CA GLN A 689 9.87 -2.20 41.46
C GLN A 689 10.94 -2.94 42.27
N LYS A 690 11.78 -3.77 41.63
CA LYS A 690 12.77 -4.65 42.28
C LYS A 690 12.13 -5.58 43.31
N ASP A 691 10.94 -6.10 43.06
CA ASP A 691 10.19 -6.98 43.93
C ASP A 691 10.61 -8.46 43.72
N ASP A 692 11.75 -8.84 44.31
CA ASP A 692 12.32 -10.18 44.13
C ASP A 692 11.36 -11.30 44.61
N GLN A 693 10.54 -11.06 45.64
CA GLN A 693 9.61 -12.06 46.15
C GLN A 693 8.52 -12.40 45.13
N LYS A 694 7.95 -11.37 44.47
CA LYS A 694 6.94 -11.59 43.41
C LYS A 694 7.55 -12.20 42.15
N LEU A 695 8.78 -11.81 41.81
CA LEU A 695 9.50 -12.39 40.67
C LEU A 695 9.81 -13.88 40.91
N CYS A 696 10.23 -14.27 42.14
CA CYS A 696 10.42 -15.67 42.49
C CYS A 696 9.11 -16.47 42.43
N ALA A 697 8.00 -15.93 42.96
CA ALA A 697 6.70 -16.60 42.92
C ALA A 697 6.24 -16.85 41.45
N LEU A 698 6.41 -15.85 40.61
CA LEU A 698 6.09 -15.95 39.18
C LEU A 698 6.98 -16.96 38.44
N ALA A 699 8.26 -17.02 38.77
CA ALA A 699 9.20 -18.01 38.23
C ALA A 699 8.80 -19.44 38.58
N HIS A 700 8.34 -19.68 39.82
CA HIS A 700 7.79 -20.99 40.22
C HIS A 700 6.53 -21.34 39.40
N GLU A 701 5.59 -20.41 39.24
CA GLU A 701 4.39 -20.64 38.43
C GLU A 701 4.75 -21.03 36.98
N ILE A 702 5.71 -20.35 36.36
CA ILE A 702 6.19 -20.63 35.00
C ILE A 702 6.86 -22.00 34.93
N SER A 703 7.76 -22.30 35.86
CA SER A 703 8.49 -23.55 35.84
C SER A 703 7.56 -24.75 36.09
N ASP A 704 6.54 -24.60 36.93
CA ASP A 704 5.53 -25.61 37.19
C ASP A 704 4.64 -25.85 35.95
N ALA A 705 4.28 -24.78 35.23
CA ALA A 705 3.53 -24.90 33.97
C ALA A 705 4.35 -25.62 32.88
N ILE A 706 5.63 -25.30 32.73
CA ILE A 706 6.55 -25.99 31.80
C ILE A 706 6.61 -27.49 32.12
N ARG A 707 6.77 -27.87 33.43
CA ARG A 707 6.78 -29.27 33.89
C ARG A 707 5.44 -29.97 33.67
N GLN A 708 4.31 -29.31 33.97
CA GLN A 708 2.97 -29.88 33.77
C GLN A 708 2.66 -30.19 32.33
N GLN A 709 3.14 -29.35 31.43
CA GLN A 709 3.00 -29.53 29.98
C GLN A 709 4.05 -30.48 29.38
N GLU A 710 5.05 -30.87 30.12
CA GLU A 710 6.22 -31.63 29.66
C GLU A 710 6.86 -30.95 28.42
N SER A 711 6.93 -29.59 28.46
CA SER A 711 7.48 -28.80 27.36
C SER A 711 9.00 -29.05 27.25
N LYS A 712 9.48 -29.17 25.99
CA LYS A 712 10.90 -29.40 25.70
C LYS A 712 11.66 -28.10 25.43
N SER A 713 10.93 -27.03 25.16
CA SER A 713 11.50 -25.70 24.95
C SER A 713 10.64 -24.62 25.62
N PHE A 714 11.23 -23.46 25.76
CA PHE A 714 10.61 -22.29 26.38
C PHE A 714 10.88 -21.05 25.51
N SER A 715 9.84 -20.36 25.11
CA SER A 715 9.91 -19.17 24.28
C SER A 715 9.57 -17.91 25.06
N PHE A 716 10.31 -16.85 24.82
CA PHE A 716 10.14 -15.56 25.47
C PHE A 716 10.77 -14.41 24.68
N TRP A 717 10.32 -13.20 24.99
CA TRP A 717 10.87 -11.98 24.42
C TRP A 717 12.25 -11.67 25.00
N GLY A 718 13.18 -11.22 24.15
CA GLY A 718 14.58 -10.99 24.55
C GLY A 718 14.77 -10.09 25.77
N TYR A 719 13.88 -9.12 26.01
CA TYR A 719 13.93 -8.28 27.21
C TYR A 719 13.53 -9.01 28.51
N ALA A 720 12.84 -10.15 28.43
CA ALA A 720 12.59 -10.99 29.61
C ALA A 720 13.80 -11.86 30.00
N TYR A 721 14.86 -11.89 29.17
CA TYR A 721 16.04 -12.70 29.38
C TYR A 721 16.68 -12.52 30.78
N PRO A 722 16.86 -11.29 31.31
CA PRO A 722 17.41 -11.13 32.66
C PRO A 722 16.57 -11.80 33.76
N PHE A 723 15.23 -11.73 33.64
CA PHE A 723 14.30 -12.41 34.54
C PHE A 723 14.41 -13.92 34.39
N VAL A 724 14.42 -14.42 33.16
CA VAL A 724 14.54 -15.86 32.89
C VAL A 724 15.84 -16.41 33.49
N LYS A 725 16.97 -15.77 33.23
CA LYS A 725 18.28 -16.20 33.72
C LYS A 725 18.40 -16.20 35.25
N LYS A 726 17.87 -15.16 35.91
CA LYS A 726 18.01 -15.00 37.35
C LYS A 726 17.03 -15.86 38.14
N TYR A 727 15.76 -15.96 37.69
CA TYR A 727 14.69 -16.51 38.52
C TYR A 727 14.11 -17.82 37.99
N VAL A 728 14.00 -18.00 36.65
CA VAL A 728 13.34 -19.16 36.05
C VAL A 728 14.32 -20.30 35.78
N GLU A 729 15.48 -20.00 35.19
CA GLU A 729 16.49 -21.00 34.81
C GLU A 729 16.93 -21.91 35.95
N PRO A 730 17.17 -21.43 37.19
CA PRO A 730 17.52 -22.30 38.31
C PRO A 730 16.46 -23.33 38.68
N LEU A 731 15.24 -23.17 38.23
CA LEU A 731 14.09 -24.03 38.44
C LEU A 731 13.83 -25.02 37.30
N LEU A 732 14.51 -24.85 36.16
CA LEU A 732 14.30 -25.66 34.97
C LEU A 732 15.32 -26.82 34.87
N ASP A 733 14.89 -27.90 34.18
CA ASP A 733 15.79 -28.94 33.74
C ASP A 733 16.80 -28.44 32.72
N ASP A 734 18.04 -28.96 32.72
CA ASP A 734 19.10 -28.54 31.81
C ASP A 734 18.82 -28.88 30.34
N SER A 735 17.91 -29.82 30.09
CA SER A 735 17.49 -30.22 28.76
C SER A 735 16.55 -29.20 28.08
N ILE A 736 15.96 -28.26 28.83
CA ILE A 736 15.05 -27.25 28.29
C ILE A 736 15.84 -26.22 27.48
N THR A 737 15.51 -26.08 26.18
CA THR A 737 16.11 -25.09 25.27
C THR A 737 15.28 -23.83 25.21
N TYR A 738 15.90 -22.71 24.79
CA TYR A 738 15.25 -21.43 24.67
C TYR A 738 15.06 -21.04 23.19
N ASN A 739 13.89 -20.48 22.93
CA ASN A 739 13.55 -19.86 21.67
C ASN A 739 13.25 -18.40 21.97
N VAL A 740 13.99 -17.47 21.35
CA VAL A 740 13.95 -16.06 21.75
C VAL A 740 13.52 -15.21 20.57
N PHE A 741 12.56 -14.32 20.78
CA PHE A 741 12.14 -13.34 19.79
C PHE A 741 12.35 -11.92 20.31
N ALA A 742 12.46 -10.95 19.35
CA ALA A 742 12.72 -9.54 19.63
C ALA A 742 13.91 -9.34 20.60
N ILE A 743 15.12 -9.76 20.18
CA ILE A 743 16.33 -9.52 20.94
C ILE A 743 16.64 -8.04 20.89
N PRO A 744 16.81 -7.35 22.06
CA PRO A 744 17.20 -5.95 22.07
C PRO A 744 18.48 -5.71 21.27
N GLY A 745 18.43 -4.81 20.30
CA GLY A 745 19.53 -4.51 19.40
C GLY A 745 19.59 -5.35 18.12
N ALA A 746 18.76 -6.39 17.98
CA ALA A 746 18.57 -7.12 16.72
C ALA A 746 17.50 -6.48 15.81
N GLU A 747 16.73 -5.58 16.37
CA GLU A 747 15.57 -4.93 15.73
C GLU A 747 15.94 -3.99 14.59
N ILE A 748 17.19 -3.51 14.58
CA ILE A 748 17.72 -2.69 13.51
C ILE A 748 19.00 -3.36 13.04
N MET A 749 18.91 -4.23 12.06
CA MET A 749 20.06 -4.80 11.38
C MET A 749 20.69 -3.76 10.43
N SER A 750 20.84 -2.53 10.91
CA SER A 750 21.69 -1.56 10.28
C SER A 750 23.15 -1.79 10.72
N SER A 751 24.08 -1.49 9.85
CA SER A 751 25.53 -1.61 10.12
C SER A 751 26.00 -0.95 11.43
N ARG A 752 25.25 0.00 11.99
CA ARG A 752 25.54 0.66 13.27
C ARG A 752 25.19 -0.19 14.49
N ASN A 753 24.22 -1.10 14.41
CA ASN A 753 23.73 -1.86 15.58
C ASN A 753 24.32 -3.27 15.66
N MET A 754 25.02 -3.75 14.64
CA MET A 754 25.67 -5.06 14.62
C MET A 754 26.70 -5.24 15.74
N HIS A 755 27.37 -4.17 16.17
CA HIS A 755 28.36 -4.25 17.27
C HIS A 755 27.67 -4.56 18.62
N ASN A 756 26.50 -4.01 18.87
CA ASN A 756 25.72 -4.29 20.10
C ASN A 756 25.09 -5.68 20.09
N PHE A 757 24.74 -6.19 18.91
CA PHE A 757 24.20 -7.54 18.75
C PHE A 757 25.21 -8.61 19.17
N ASN A 758 26.46 -8.51 18.74
CA ASN A 758 27.55 -9.46 19.05
C ASN A 758 27.87 -9.52 20.55
N SER A 759 27.59 -8.47 21.29
CA SER A 759 27.83 -8.40 22.75
C SER A 759 26.63 -8.87 23.57
N ASN A 760 25.45 -9.08 22.96
CA ASN A 760 24.23 -9.46 23.65
C ASN A 760 24.38 -10.85 24.32
N PRO A 761 24.18 -10.98 25.64
CA PRO A 761 24.33 -12.24 26.34
C PRO A 761 23.39 -13.35 25.84
N VAL A 762 22.24 -13.02 25.30
CA VAL A 762 21.30 -13.98 24.69
C VAL A 762 21.96 -14.75 23.54
N MET A 763 22.81 -14.09 22.75
CA MET A 763 23.49 -14.71 21.61
C MET A 763 24.56 -15.72 22.01
N ARG A 764 25.08 -15.59 23.22
CA ARG A 764 26.14 -16.46 23.77
C ARG A 764 25.59 -17.57 24.67
N ASP A 765 24.32 -17.52 25.00
CA ASP A 765 23.71 -18.52 25.88
C ASP A 765 23.55 -19.87 25.14
N PRO A 766 24.16 -20.95 25.64
CA PRO A 766 24.08 -22.26 25.00
C PRO A 766 22.67 -22.87 25.00
N ARG A 767 21.77 -22.43 25.87
CA ARG A 767 20.36 -22.87 25.89
C ARG A 767 19.54 -22.21 24.80
N VAL A 768 19.93 -21.04 24.29
CA VAL A 768 19.24 -20.37 23.19
C VAL A 768 19.52 -21.12 21.88
N ARG A 769 18.51 -21.74 21.31
CA ARG A 769 18.61 -22.54 20.10
C ARG A 769 18.09 -21.81 18.88
N VAL A 770 16.92 -21.19 19.00
CA VAL A 770 16.26 -20.51 17.89
C VAL A 770 16.07 -19.03 18.23
N ILE A 771 16.37 -18.19 17.26
CA ILE A 771 16.16 -16.75 17.32
C ILE A 771 15.15 -16.40 16.24
N LEU A 772 13.98 -15.88 16.66
CA LEU A 772 13.02 -15.30 15.76
C LEU A 772 13.43 -13.88 15.41
N VAL A 773 13.59 -13.65 14.12
CA VAL A 773 13.96 -12.35 13.56
C VAL A 773 12.69 -11.66 13.05
N SER A 774 12.42 -10.47 13.60
CA SER A 774 11.29 -9.61 13.19
C SER A 774 11.81 -8.40 12.43
N GLY A 775 11.15 -8.06 11.31
CA GLY A 775 11.33 -6.78 10.63
C GLY A 775 10.61 -5.61 11.31
N ASP A 776 9.97 -5.85 12.45
CA ASP A 776 9.12 -4.88 13.13
C ASP A 776 9.96 -3.90 13.97
N THR A 777 10.29 -2.73 13.39
CA THR A 777 11.16 -1.70 14.00
C THR A 777 10.49 -0.85 15.08
N ASN A 778 9.20 -1.10 15.41
CA ASN A 778 8.46 -0.25 16.34
C ASN A 778 8.44 -0.72 17.80
N PHE A 779 9.16 -1.76 18.14
CA PHE A 779 9.49 -2.03 19.53
C PHE A 779 10.84 -1.41 19.89
N VAL A 780 10.85 -0.10 20.06
CA VAL A 780 11.94 0.56 20.80
C VAL A 780 11.85 0.08 22.24
N ILE A 781 12.59 -0.96 22.55
CA ILE A 781 12.80 -1.36 23.94
C ILE A 781 13.88 -0.43 24.47
N SER A 782 13.46 0.53 25.29
CA SER A 782 14.39 1.28 26.09
C SER A 782 15.28 0.28 26.88
N ASP A 783 16.57 0.45 26.76
CA ASP A 783 17.54 -0.27 27.60
C ASP A 783 17.10 -0.14 29.06
N PRO A 784 16.80 -1.25 29.77
CA PRO A 784 16.38 -1.16 31.17
C PRO A 784 17.48 -0.61 32.11
N SER A 785 18.70 -0.40 31.59
CA SER A 785 19.79 0.28 32.30
C SER A 785 19.91 1.78 31.94
N ALA A 786 19.13 2.26 30.94
CA ALA A 786 19.13 3.69 30.62
C ALA A 786 18.20 4.46 31.58
N PRO A 787 18.61 5.59 32.12
CA PRO A 787 17.71 6.41 32.93
C PRO A 787 16.53 6.90 32.10
N PRO A 788 15.32 7.00 32.69
CA PRO A 788 14.16 7.48 31.96
C PRO A 788 14.42 8.90 31.45
N ALA A 789 14.18 9.11 30.15
CA ALA A 789 14.30 10.43 29.54
C ALA A 789 13.12 11.33 29.92
#